data_2fb33cb3b4a5fb97a56c3a449f415837
#
_entry.id   2fb33cb3b4a5fb97a56c3a449f415837
#
_cell.length_a   1.000
_cell.length_b   1.000
_cell.length_c   1.000
_cell.angle_alpha   90.00
_cell.angle_beta   90.00
_cell.angle_gamma   90.00
#
_symmetry.space_group_name_H-M   'P 1'
#
loop_
_entity.id
_entity.type
_entity.pdbx_description
1 polymer ?
#
loop_
_entity_poly.entity_id
_entity_poly.type
_entity_poly.pdbx_seq_one_letter_code
_entity_poly.pdbx_strand_id
1 'polypeptide(L)'
;MEVNELITAFRAALAEEIAFLRQEGGRPLTAVDGVLIHRSDAGFLYAFEVEIEAFLLDGTPVRVRCGPRESRGEVVAVRGTELTLALFENLGDYLERAEIFAEPWFLLAALQERLDETPARNSRLALAALAEVPAWERRYLPPSRAAAAQEEAVRLAAAQEITFLWGPPGTGKTETLARLARLFSAEGQRVLILSHANVAVDGAISRTAARIGEGADTGLVLRWGWARLPAVRQSTLLAFNLAAVRCPYLRDQLRELEARRNDLLADLRAGRRPDSRPGELGEVEEALREVRALLKEVAAQLVREARVLGCTLAMAAADPVVYQGHYDAVLLDEASMAYLPQVFFAASLARRKFVVSGDFRQLAPVALAGTKAVEHWLKRDVFDQTGITAAFEAGRMPAIAVLRCQRRMHPAIAGFVNDAVYGGLLFNAPETARRAALAAAAPCPGAALVLVDVSDLPALCYRHSTSRFNPLSAFLALLLARQLRQEGLTVGLLTPYAAQARLFNALVTGLLGVAGARSEAAGLVAATVHRFQGAEQDAVVLDLVDAFGQRGPGGILSRRAGNTGQRLVNVAVTRARGKLFLLAHRSFLESRLPGDATVRQLFRFIEQNGRVVKGRELLAGLPAGLRGAALELRWYGERRPALADWQEDVRRAAAVQLDWPAAAGPPERTVTGALQRALAGGVRLLLRAARPPAFPPELQPYLVSHPAARIPFTAVGREIFWFGCPWPGDGRVDRLSVRVSGERACRTLMYFLEMDLRREFLSGRYAGLRAYVENRFPCPRCGRPLTVRAGAGEGWFLGCTAYPDCTHPAQRLTPEILAGYLAAAGLTCPAGHLLKAISSRRGPLAVCAHTPACRYVFQVRDLL
;
A
#
# COMPACT_ATOMS: atom_id res chain seq x y z
N MET A 1 -1.00 30.83 23.90
CA MET A 1 -1.42 29.57 24.55
C MET A 1 -0.31 29.14 25.48
N GLU A 2 -0.59 28.92 26.72
CA GLU A 2 0.41 28.43 27.67
C GLU A 2 0.81 26.97 27.33
N VAL A 3 2.03 26.55 27.76
CA VAL A 3 2.55 25.20 27.48
C VAL A 3 1.55 24.10 27.90
N ASN A 4 0.98 24.24 29.10
CA ASN A 4 0.06 23.25 29.66
C ASN A 4 -1.28 23.17 28.91
N GLU A 5 -1.80 24.30 28.42
CA GLU A 5 -3.00 24.35 27.59
C GLU A 5 -2.74 23.63 26.24
N LEU A 6 -1.58 23.88 25.64
CA LEU A 6 -1.18 23.26 24.38
C LEU A 6 -1.03 21.73 24.52
N ILE A 7 -0.35 21.29 25.58
CA ILE A 7 -0.19 19.86 25.88
C ILE A 7 -1.55 19.20 26.12
N THR A 8 -2.44 19.85 26.84
CA THR A 8 -3.80 19.35 27.08
C THR A 8 -4.56 19.18 25.76
N ALA A 9 -4.48 20.16 24.85
CA ALA A 9 -5.11 20.07 23.55
C ALA A 9 -4.51 18.95 22.67
N PHE A 10 -3.20 18.80 22.69
CA PHE A 10 -2.51 17.69 21.96
C PHE A 10 -2.94 16.32 22.49
N ARG A 11 -3.00 16.17 23.80
CA ARG A 11 -3.43 14.91 24.45
C ARG A 11 -4.88 14.57 24.11
N ALA A 12 -5.76 15.54 24.08
CA ALA A 12 -7.16 15.35 23.69
C ALA A 12 -7.25 14.84 22.24
N ALA A 13 -6.55 15.47 21.29
CA ALA A 13 -6.54 15.06 19.90
C ALA A 13 -5.94 13.63 19.72
N LEU A 14 -4.83 13.33 20.42
CA LEU A 14 -4.23 12.00 20.38
C LEU A 14 -5.17 10.94 21.00
N ALA A 15 -5.87 11.25 22.10
CA ALA A 15 -6.81 10.33 22.72
C ALA A 15 -7.99 9.99 21.77
N GLU A 16 -8.51 10.97 21.03
CA GLU A 16 -9.58 10.75 20.05
C GLU A 16 -9.11 9.87 18.87
N GLU A 17 -7.91 10.10 18.36
CA GLU A 17 -7.32 9.24 17.31
C GLU A 17 -7.04 7.83 17.83
N ILE A 18 -6.49 7.68 19.04
CA ILE A 18 -6.27 6.39 19.71
C ILE A 18 -7.58 5.63 19.89
N ALA A 19 -8.65 6.32 20.33
CA ALA A 19 -9.96 5.70 20.49
C ALA A 19 -10.49 5.17 19.15
N PHE A 20 -10.37 5.96 18.10
CA PHE A 20 -10.76 5.55 16.75
C PHE A 20 -9.96 4.33 16.27
N LEU A 21 -8.63 4.36 16.40
CA LEU A 21 -7.76 3.26 16.00
C LEU A 21 -8.03 1.97 16.79
N ARG A 22 -8.40 2.05 18.07
CA ARG A 22 -8.78 0.88 18.87
C ARG A 22 -10.10 0.27 18.41
N GLN A 23 -11.06 1.07 17.98
CA GLN A 23 -12.34 0.59 17.45
C GLN A 23 -12.15 -0.13 16.10
N GLU A 24 -11.34 0.42 15.21
CA GLU A 24 -11.07 -0.16 13.88
C GLU A 24 -10.01 -1.26 13.90
N GLY A 25 -9.04 -1.21 14.84
CA GLY A 25 -7.81 -2.03 14.85
C GLY A 25 -7.92 -3.39 15.58
N GLY A 26 -9.08 -3.74 16.17
CA GLY A 26 -9.26 -5.00 16.92
C GLY A 26 -9.30 -6.28 16.08
N ARG A 27 -9.29 -6.18 14.75
CA ARG A 27 -9.32 -7.33 13.83
C ARG A 27 -7.91 -7.65 13.33
N PRO A 28 -7.48 -8.94 13.38
CA PRO A 28 -6.21 -9.32 12.80
C PRO A 28 -6.21 -9.05 11.30
N LEU A 29 -5.10 -8.50 10.80
CA LEU A 29 -4.85 -8.43 9.36
C LEU A 29 -4.51 -9.83 8.88
N THR A 30 -5.27 -10.36 7.95
CA THR A 30 -4.87 -11.59 7.26
C THR A 30 -3.73 -11.26 6.31
N ALA A 31 -2.59 -11.88 6.53
CA ALA A 31 -1.41 -11.79 5.69
C ALA A 31 -1.17 -13.12 4.96
N VAL A 32 -0.69 -13.03 3.76
CA VAL A 32 -0.33 -14.18 2.92
C VAL A 32 1.07 -13.96 2.33
N ASP A 33 1.63 -15.03 1.79
CA ASP A 33 2.92 -15.01 1.09
C ASP A 33 4.04 -14.34 1.92
N GLY A 34 4.10 -14.65 3.21
CA GLY A 34 5.17 -14.19 4.09
C GLY A 34 6.51 -14.77 3.67
N VAL A 35 7.47 -13.92 3.27
CA VAL A 35 8.80 -14.33 2.82
C VAL A 35 9.83 -13.74 3.75
N LEU A 36 10.75 -14.57 4.25
CA LEU A 36 11.92 -14.10 4.98
C LEU A 36 12.90 -13.45 4.00
N ILE A 37 13.08 -12.14 4.11
CA ILE A 37 13.93 -11.35 3.20
C ILE A 37 15.32 -11.07 3.76
N HIS A 38 15.47 -11.10 5.08
CA HIS A 38 16.77 -10.88 5.73
C HIS A 38 16.84 -11.50 7.12
N ARG A 39 18.01 -12.00 7.48
CA ARG A 39 18.36 -12.45 8.83
C ARG A 39 19.48 -11.57 9.37
N SER A 40 19.35 -11.10 10.59
CA SER A 40 20.39 -10.34 11.30
C SER A 40 20.41 -10.73 12.76
N ASP A 41 21.46 -10.33 13.46
CA ASP A 41 21.58 -10.50 14.91
C ASP A 41 20.46 -9.77 15.68
N ALA A 42 19.80 -8.78 15.06
CA ALA A 42 18.68 -8.03 15.65
C ALA A 42 17.31 -8.71 15.44
N GLY A 43 17.22 -9.74 14.58
CA GLY A 43 15.97 -10.46 14.28
C GLY A 43 15.78 -10.77 12.79
N PHE A 44 14.54 -11.02 12.41
CA PHE A 44 14.15 -11.55 11.12
C PHE A 44 13.25 -10.59 10.37
N LEU A 45 13.62 -10.21 9.16
CA LEU A 45 12.84 -9.31 8.35
C LEU A 45 11.98 -10.11 7.37
N TYR A 46 10.66 -9.96 7.49
CA TYR A 46 9.67 -10.59 6.64
C TYR A 46 8.95 -9.58 5.77
N ALA A 47 8.66 -9.96 4.53
CA ALA A 47 7.69 -9.29 3.70
C ALA A 47 6.41 -10.14 3.63
N PHE A 48 5.27 -9.53 3.92
CA PHE A 48 3.95 -10.12 3.82
C PHE A 48 3.09 -9.34 2.84
N GLU A 49 2.11 -9.99 2.25
CA GLU A 49 1.01 -9.32 1.57
C GLU A 49 -0.25 -9.38 2.44
N VAL A 50 -0.87 -8.24 2.70
CA VAL A 50 -2.11 -8.15 3.48
C VAL A 50 -3.32 -7.92 2.56
N GLU A 51 -4.49 -8.45 2.94
CA GLU A 51 -5.70 -8.35 2.14
C GLU A 51 -6.24 -6.91 2.02
N ILE A 52 -5.95 -6.07 3.00
CA ILE A 52 -6.41 -4.67 3.08
C ILE A 52 -5.18 -3.78 3.26
N GLU A 53 -5.17 -2.60 2.64
CA GLU A 53 -4.12 -1.63 2.89
C GLU A 53 -4.10 -1.25 4.37
N ALA A 54 -3.00 -1.57 5.05
CA ALA A 54 -2.84 -1.30 6.47
C ALA A 54 -2.31 0.13 6.67
N PHE A 55 -3.04 0.95 7.42
CA PHE A 55 -2.57 2.25 7.87
C PHE A 55 -1.73 2.10 9.14
N LEU A 56 -0.54 1.52 8.97
CA LEU A 56 0.42 1.31 10.06
C LEU A 56 1.62 2.24 9.88
N LEU A 57 2.07 2.81 10.96
CA LEU A 57 3.28 3.62 11.00
C LEU A 57 4.52 2.74 11.18
N ASP A 58 5.65 3.18 10.62
CA ASP A 58 6.94 2.55 10.88
C ASP A 58 7.22 2.56 12.40
N GLY A 59 7.62 1.41 12.96
CA GLY A 59 7.79 1.21 14.39
C GLY A 59 6.52 0.74 15.14
N THR A 60 5.37 0.58 14.47
CA THR A 60 4.16 0.02 15.11
C THR A 60 4.43 -1.40 15.61
N PRO A 61 4.22 -1.69 16.92
CA PRO A 61 4.35 -3.04 17.42
C PRO A 61 3.34 -3.98 16.77
N VAL A 62 3.81 -5.18 16.47
CA VAL A 62 2.98 -6.24 15.89
C VAL A 62 3.23 -7.57 16.58
N ARG A 63 2.21 -8.42 16.52
CA ARG A 63 2.27 -9.82 16.88
C ARG A 63 1.78 -10.63 15.69
N VAL A 64 2.63 -11.52 15.20
CA VAL A 64 2.37 -12.35 14.02
C VAL A 64 2.15 -13.78 14.47
N ARG A 65 1.02 -14.36 14.11
CA ARG A 65 0.67 -15.75 14.40
C ARG A 65 0.56 -16.55 13.10
N CYS A 66 1.29 -17.65 13.04
CA CYS A 66 1.27 -18.59 11.92
C CYS A 66 1.07 -20.03 12.46
N GLY A 67 -0.17 -20.51 12.46
CA GLY A 67 -0.53 -21.77 13.12
C GLY A 67 -0.22 -21.72 14.62
N PRO A 68 0.58 -22.67 15.15
CA PRO A 68 0.96 -22.69 16.56
C PRO A 68 2.10 -21.73 16.90
N ARG A 69 2.75 -21.10 15.90
CA ARG A 69 3.89 -20.21 16.11
C ARG A 69 3.44 -18.77 16.19
N GLU A 70 4.11 -18.07 17.07
CA GLU A 70 3.88 -16.64 17.24
C GLU A 70 5.23 -15.92 17.43
N SER A 71 5.34 -14.72 16.87
CA SER A 71 6.44 -13.81 17.09
C SER A 71 5.93 -12.40 17.31
N ARG A 72 6.59 -11.67 18.18
CA ARG A 72 6.43 -10.22 18.29
C ARG A 72 7.45 -9.53 17.40
N GLY A 73 7.17 -8.27 17.10
CA GLY A 73 8.05 -7.46 16.30
C GLY A 73 7.48 -6.09 16.05
N GLU A 74 7.95 -5.43 15.01
CA GLU A 74 7.49 -4.10 14.62
C GLU A 74 7.38 -3.95 13.10
N VAL A 75 6.60 -2.97 12.68
CA VAL A 75 6.47 -2.56 11.29
C VAL A 75 7.72 -1.80 10.87
N VAL A 76 8.43 -2.29 9.88
CA VAL A 76 9.60 -1.61 9.29
C VAL A 76 9.18 -0.73 8.12
N ALA A 77 8.23 -1.21 7.33
CA ALA A 77 7.68 -0.46 6.21
C ALA A 77 6.32 -1.01 5.77
N VAL A 78 5.47 -0.13 5.28
CA VAL A 78 4.21 -0.51 4.60
C VAL A 78 4.22 0.06 3.20
N ARG A 79 3.92 -0.76 2.18
CA ARG A 79 3.82 -0.36 0.77
C ARG A 79 2.54 -0.92 0.15
N GLY A 80 1.48 -0.14 0.17
CA GLY A 80 0.18 -0.63 -0.27
C GLY A 80 -0.28 -1.80 0.59
N THR A 81 -0.40 -2.97 -0.02
CA THR A 81 -0.71 -4.24 0.67
C THR A 81 0.53 -5.02 1.10
N GLU A 82 1.74 -4.57 0.75
CA GLU A 82 2.97 -5.18 1.23
C GLU A 82 3.35 -4.60 2.60
N LEU A 83 3.55 -5.49 3.56
CA LEU A 83 3.93 -5.17 4.92
C LEU A 83 5.28 -5.82 5.24
N THR A 84 6.29 -5.00 5.50
CA THR A 84 7.59 -5.48 5.96
C THR A 84 7.65 -5.40 7.47
N LEU A 85 7.87 -6.54 8.11
CA LEU A 85 7.94 -6.69 9.56
C LEU A 85 9.31 -7.16 9.99
N ALA A 86 9.80 -6.58 11.06
CA ALA A 86 10.92 -7.10 11.81
C ALA A 86 10.38 -7.93 12.97
N LEU A 87 10.65 -9.23 12.96
CA LEU A 87 10.20 -10.18 13.95
C LEU A 87 11.37 -10.66 14.82
N PHE A 88 11.12 -10.87 16.08
CA PHE A 88 12.14 -11.37 17.00
C PHE A 88 12.40 -12.86 16.80
N GLU A 89 11.38 -13.63 16.36
CA GLU A 89 11.47 -15.06 16.15
C GLU A 89 11.40 -15.44 14.66
N ASN A 90 12.13 -16.50 14.29
CA ASN A 90 12.03 -17.05 12.95
C ASN A 90 10.78 -17.93 12.83
N LEU A 91 9.82 -17.51 12.00
CA LEU A 91 8.61 -18.27 11.74
C LEU A 91 8.74 -19.26 10.58
N GLY A 92 9.87 -19.24 9.86
CA GLY A 92 10.16 -20.06 8.67
C GLY A 92 10.51 -19.20 7.46
N ASP A 93 11.06 -19.80 6.40
CA ASP A 93 11.49 -19.02 5.22
C ASP A 93 10.32 -18.57 4.35
N TYR A 94 9.21 -19.31 4.38
CA TYR A 94 7.96 -18.99 3.70
C TYR A 94 6.75 -19.30 4.59
N LEU A 95 5.80 -18.38 4.63
CA LEU A 95 4.56 -18.46 5.39
C LEU A 95 3.40 -18.26 4.45
N GLU A 96 2.67 -19.32 4.13
CA GLU A 96 1.52 -19.26 3.21
C GLU A 96 0.44 -18.30 3.73
N ARG A 97 0.19 -18.33 5.04
CA ARG A 97 -0.80 -17.49 5.71
C ARG A 97 -0.39 -17.18 7.14
N ALA A 98 -0.59 -15.94 7.56
CA ALA A 98 -0.39 -15.47 8.92
C ALA A 98 -1.48 -14.50 9.35
N GLU A 99 -1.71 -14.37 10.64
CA GLU A 99 -2.54 -13.33 11.25
C GLU A 99 -1.63 -12.30 11.91
N ILE A 100 -1.78 -11.04 11.54
CA ILE A 100 -1.00 -9.93 12.09
C ILE A 100 -1.91 -9.08 12.97
N PHE A 101 -1.58 -9.01 14.24
CA PHE A 101 -2.22 -8.14 15.22
C PHE A 101 -1.34 -6.90 15.37
N ALA A 102 -1.82 -5.76 14.91
CA ALA A 102 -1.09 -4.50 15.00
C ALA A 102 -1.74 -3.60 16.05
N GLU A 103 -0.90 -2.87 16.77
CA GLU A 103 -1.30 -1.91 17.80
C GLU A 103 -0.89 -0.48 17.39
N PRO A 104 -1.50 0.10 16.33
CA PRO A 104 -1.09 1.40 15.80
C PRO A 104 -1.24 2.55 16.80
N TRP A 105 -2.09 2.37 17.82
CA TRP A 105 -2.28 3.34 18.90
C TRP A 105 -1.11 3.38 19.89
N PHE A 106 -0.28 2.33 19.97
CA PHE A 106 0.82 2.25 20.95
C PHE A 106 1.81 3.43 20.81
N LEU A 107 2.18 3.77 19.58
CA LEU A 107 3.12 4.86 19.32
C LEU A 107 2.52 6.24 19.66
N LEU A 108 1.21 6.41 19.47
CA LEU A 108 0.51 7.62 19.85
C LEU A 108 0.35 7.73 21.37
N ALA A 109 0.13 6.60 22.04
CA ALA A 109 0.09 6.54 23.50
C ALA A 109 1.47 6.89 24.12
N ALA A 110 2.55 6.32 23.56
CA ALA A 110 3.91 6.68 23.97
C ALA A 110 4.19 8.17 23.79
N LEU A 111 3.77 8.78 22.67
CA LEU A 111 3.89 10.21 22.46
C LEU A 111 3.08 11.00 23.51
N GLN A 112 1.86 10.56 23.81
CA GLN A 112 0.99 11.21 24.79
C GLN A 112 1.64 11.24 26.20
N GLU A 113 2.31 10.16 26.60
CA GLU A 113 3.09 10.11 27.84
C GLU A 113 4.28 11.08 27.81
N ARG A 114 5.02 11.13 26.70
CA ARG A 114 6.21 12.02 26.57
C ARG A 114 5.85 13.50 26.59
N LEU A 115 4.66 13.87 26.17
CA LEU A 115 4.19 15.26 26.24
C LEU A 115 4.09 15.76 27.69
N ASP A 116 3.77 14.91 28.65
CA ASP A 116 3.71 15.25 30.07
C ASP A 116 5.10 15.57 30.66
N GLU A 117 6.17 15.04 30.10
CA GLU A 117 7.55 15.32 30.50
C GLU A 117 8.11 16.62 29.88
N THR A 118 7.46 17.17 28.89
CA THR A 118 7.95 18.33 28.12
C THR A 118 8.12 19.60 28.95
N PRO A 119 7.26 19.93 29.94
CA PRO A 119 7.48 21.11 30.81
C PRO A 119 8.80 21.06 31.58
N ALA A 120 9.30 19.86 31.93
CA ALA A 120 10.58 19.68 32.58
C ALA A 120 11.79 19.74 31.61
N ARG A 121 11.53 19.78 30.29
CA ARG A 121 12.55 19.87 29.22
C ARG A 121 12.63 21.29 28.65
N ASN A 122 13.03 21.42 27.40
CA ASN A 122 13.11 22.72 26.71
C ASN A 122 11.77 23.13 26.07
N SER A 123 10.78 23.54 26.91
CA SER A 123 9.48 24.03 26.42
C SER A 123 9.59 25.31 25.58
N ARG A 124 10.61 26.14 25.80
CA ARG A 124 10.84 27.37 25.02
C ARG A 124 11.06 27.08 23.53
N LEU A 125 11.95 26.15 23.19
CA LEU A 125 12.19 25.75 21.81
C LEU A 125 10.96 25.05 21.22
N ALA A 126 10.26 24.24 22.00
CA ALA A 126 9.05 23.55 21.57
C ALA A 126 7.91 24.52 21.21
N LEU A 127 7.69 25.57 22.02
CA LEU A 127 6.71 26.63 21.71
C LEU A 127 7.14 27.45 20.50
N ALA A 128 8.41 27.84 20.45
CA ALA A 128 8.94 28.66 19.34
C ALA A 128 8.90 27.90 18.00
N ALA A 129 8.97 26.57 17.99
CA ALA A 129 8.81 25.74 16.79
C ALA A 129 7.41 25.79 16.18
N LEU A 130 6.39 26.18 16.96
CA LEU A 130 5.00 26.30 16.52
C LEU A 130 4.54 27.77 16.42
N ALA A 131 5.41 28.73 16.69
CA ALA A 131 5.11 30.17 16.61
C ALA A 131 5.06 30.63 15.16
N GLU A 132 4.35 31.73 14.91
CA GLU A 132 4.23 32.36 13.61
C GLU A 132 5.59 32.81 13.08
N VAL A 133 5.88 32.51 11.82
CA VAL A 133 7.10 32.90 11.13
C VAL A 133 6.84 34.16 10.30
N PRO A 134 7.63 35.25 10.48
CA PRO A 134 7.50 36.45 9.66
C PRO A 134 7.62 36.17 8.15
N ALA A 135 6.97 37.03 7.35
CA ALA A 135 7.02 36.92 5.90
C ALA A 135 7.29 38.29 5.24
N TRP A 136 8.02 38.26 4.12
CA TRP A 136 8.34 39.42 3.30
C TRP A 136 7.67 39.35 1.93
N GLU A 137 7.62 40.50 1.22
CA GLU A 137 7.19 40.51 -0.18
C GLU A 137 8.19 39.72 -1.06
N ARG A 138 7.69 38.94 -2.02
CA ARG A 138 8.49 38.07 -2.93
C ARG A 138 9.58 38.82 -3.70
N ARG A 139 9.43 40.11 -3.91
CA ARG A 139 10.34 40.94 -4.71
C ARG A 139 11.78 41.06 -4.16
N TYR A 140 11.98 40.71 -2.90
CA TYR A 140 13.25 40.91 -2.20
C TYR A 140 14.13 39.68 -2.05
N LEU A 141 13.76 38.56 -2.68
CA LEU A 141 14.67 37.40 -2.71
C LEU A 141 15.75 37.62 -3.76
N PRO A 142 17.00 37.84 -3.37
CA PRO A 142 18.09 37.90 -4.34
C PRO A 142 18.20 36.57 -5.08
N PRO A 143 18.50 36.56 -6.39
CA PRO A 143 18.77 35.34 -7.11
C PRO A 143 20.04 34.72 -6.54
N SER A 144 19.91 33.84 -5.55
CA SER A 144 21.05 33.12 -5.01
C SER A 144 21.56 32.15 -6.07
N ARG A 145 22.85 32.18 -6.40
CA ARG A 145 23.50 31.17 -7.22
C ARG A 145 23.25 29.79 -6.59
N ALA A 146 22.92 28.80 -7.39
CA ALA A 146 22.43 27.50 -6.95
C ALA A 146 23.28 26.79 -5.88
N ALA A 147 24.60 27.00 -5.89
CA ALA A 147 25.53 26.47 -4.89
C ALA A 147 25.42 27.19 -3.53
N ALA A 148 25.08 28.47 -3.54
CA ALA A 148 25.02 29.30 -2.35
C ALA A 148 23.82 29.00 -1.43
N ALA A 149 22.72 28.48 -1.95
CA ALA A 149 21.48 28.24 -1.17
C ALA A 149 21.66 27.20 -0.05
N GLN A 150 22.40 26.12 -0.29
CA GLN A 150 22.72 25.14 0.74
C GLN A 150 23.69 25.69 1.80
N GLU A 151 24.67 26.43 1.39
CA GLU A 151 25.63 27.06 2.31
C GLU A 151 24.98 28.16 3.13
N GLU A 152 24.09 28.92 2.52
CA GLU A 152 23.29 29.92 3.21
C GLU A 152 22.34 29.27 4.24
N ALA A 153 21.68 28.18 3.88
CA ALA A 153 20.86 27.41 4.79
C ALA A 153 21.68 26.85 5.98
N VAL A 154 22.91 26.37 5.71
CA VAL A 154 23.80 25.89 6.78
C VAL A 154 24.25 27.07 7.68
N ARG A 155 24.62 28.22 7.13
CA ARG A 155 24.99 29.40 7.92
C ARG A 155 23.82 29.90 8.78
N LEU A 156 22.60 29.93 8.19
CA LEU A 156 21.40 30.37 8.90
C LEU A 156 21.09 29.42 10.10
N ALA A 157 21.11 28.10 9.87
CA ALA A 157 20.91 27.11 10.89
C ALA A 157 22.01 27.10 11.98
N ALA A 158 23.25 27.42 11.62
CA ALA A 158 24.33 27.62 12.57
C ALA A 158 24.13 28.86 13.45
N ALA A 159 23.53 29.93 12.92
CA ALA A 159 23.29 31.16 13.65
C ALA A 159 22.02 31.14 14.53
N GLN A 160 20.96 30.49 14.08
CA GLN A 160 19.63 30.51 14.73
C GLN A 160 19.43 29.33 15.66
N GLU A 161 18.55 29.50 16.66
CA GLU A 161 18.09 28.40 17.52
C GLU A 161 17.06 27.51 16.82
N ILE A 162 16.14 28.11 16.04
CA ILE A 162 15.16 27.42 15.21
C ILE A 162 15.32 27.86 13.78
N THR A 163 15.41 26.87 12.88
CA THR A 163 15.52 27.15 11.43
C THR A 163 14.51 26.30 10.67
N PHE A 164 13.64 26.94 9.91
CA PHE A 164 12.80 26.26 8.94
C PHE A 164 13.55 26.19 7.61
N LEU A 165 13.66 24.97 7.09
CA LEU A 165 14.32 24.68 5.81
C LEU A 165 13.27 24.13 4.83
N TRP A 166 12.85 24.97 3.88
CA TRP A 166 11.99 24.51 2.81
C TRP A 166 12.82 24.05 1.62
N GLY A 167 12.67 22.81 1.28
CA GLY A 167 13.32 22.21 0.10
C GLY A 167 12.33 21.45 -0.76
N PRO A 168 11.89 21.99 -1.89
CA PRO A 168 11.19 21.23 -2.91
C PRO A 168 11.90 19.94 -3.32
N PRO A 169 11.23 19.03 -4.06
CA PRO A 169 11.84 17.75 -4.46
C PRO A 169 13.15 17.92 -5.23
N GLY A 170 14.15 17.13 -4.86
CA GLY A 170 15.44 17.13 -5.54
C GLY A 170 16.37 18.31 -5.25
N THR A 171 16.02 19.21 -4.33
CA THR A 171 16.86 20.38 -3.99
C THR A 171 17.93 20.10 -2.94
N GLY A 172 17.94 18.88 -2.35
CA GLY A 172 19.01 18.45 -1.46
C GLY A 172 18.78 18.73 0.02
N LYS A 173 17.50 18.65 0.51
CA LYS A 173 17.17 18.73 1.95
C LYS A 173 18.06 17.84 2.80
N THR A 174 18.01 16.54 2.56
CA THR A 174 18.77 15.54 3.32
C THR A 174 20.29 15.74 3.22
N GLU A 175 20.78 16.25 2.09
CA GLU A 175 22.18 16.62 1.93
C GLU A 175 22.56 17.83 2.80
N THR A 176 21.66 18.82 2.90
CA THR A 176 21.85 20.00 3.78
C THR A 176 21.84 19.58 5.25
N LEU A 177 20.94 18.66 5.64
CA LEU A 177 20.90 18.11 7.00
C LEU A 177 22.18 17.31 7.33
N ALA A 178 22.72 16.55 6.38
CA ALA A 178 23.98 15.84 6.57
C ALA A 178 25.18 16.79 6.75
N ARG A 179 25.19 17.93 6.04
CA ARG A 179 26.20 19.00 6.24
C ARG A 179 26.08 19.63 7.62
N LEU A 180 24.85 19.89 8.08
CA LEU A 180 24.58 20.40 9.44
C LEU A 180 25.02 19.42 10.51
N ALA A 181 24.67 18.14 10.37
CA ALA A 181 25.07 17.09 11.30
C ALA A 181 26.59 16.99 11.41
N ARG A 182 27.31 17.06 10.26
CA ARG A 182 28.77 17.11 10.24
C ARG A 182 29.32 18.37 10.95
N LEU A 183 28.77 19.56 10.65
CA LEU A 183 29.22 20.83 11.25
C LEU A 183 29.08 20.77 12.76
N PHE A 184 27.88 20.45 13.26
CA PHE A 184 27.59 20.42 14.69
C PHE A 184 28.39 19.33 15.42
N SER A 185 28.56 18.15 14.80
CA SER A 185 29.40 17.10 15.39
C SER A 185 30.88 17.48 15.47
N ALA A 186 31.41 18.22 14.49
CA ALA A 186 32.78 18.74 14.50
C ALA A 186 32.98 19.81 15.58
N GLU A 187 31.93 20.56 15.94
CA GLU A 187 31.91 21.50 17.06
C GLU A 187 31.73 20.81 18.43
N GLY A 188 31.78 19.49 18.49
CA GLY A 188 31.59 18.72 19.70
C GLY A 188 30.13 18.55 20.16
N GLN A 189 29.17 19.04 19.38
CA GLN A 189 27.73 18.94 19.67
C GLN A 189 27.21 17.54 19.37
N ARG A 190 26.25 17.09 20.18
CA ARG A 190 25.52 15.84 19.98
C ARG A 190 24.25 16.11 19.14
N VAL A 191 24.11 15.39 18.05
CA VAL A 191 23.07 15.63 17.04
C VAL A 191 22.09 14.45 16.98
N LEU A 192 20.79 14.76 17.01
CA LEU A 192 19.73 13.79 16.73
C LEU A 192 19.05 14.10 15.39
N ILE A 193 19.02 13.13 14.48
CA ILE A 193 18.30 13.20 13.19
C ILE A 193 17.01 12.40 13.33
N LEU A 194 15.89 13.07 13.12
CA LEU A 194 14.55 12.49 13.20
C LEU A 194 13.84 12.56 11.84
N SER A 195 13.05 11.55 11.54
CA SER A 195 12.09 11.61 10.42
C SER A 195 10.89 10.70 10.70
N HIS A 196 9.84 10.85 9.91
CA HIS A 196 8.65 10.01 9.98
C HIS A 196 8.92 8.58 9.48
N ALA A 197 9.77 8.38 8.46
CA ALA A 197 9.99 7.11 7.79
C ALA A 197 11.43 6.59 7.94
N ASN A 198 11.59 5.27 8.09
CA ASN A 198 12.88 4.60 8.17
C ASN A 198 13.81 4.94 6.99
N VAL A 199 13.29 4.95 5.75
CA VAL A 199 14.09 5.26 4.54
C VAL A 199 14.71 6.65 4.58
N ALA A 200 13.98 7.65 5.13
CA ALA A 200 14.49 9.01 5.23
C ALA A 200 15.61 9.10 6.28
N VAL A 201 15.43 8.46 7.43
CA VAL A 201 16.48 8.37 8.47
C VAL A 201 17.72 7.67 7.94
N ASP A 202 17.55 6.51 7.30
CA ASP A 202 18.65 5.73 6.73
C ASP A 202 19.42 6.54 5.69
N GLY A 203 18.70 7.28 4.81
CA GLY A 203 19.29 8.17 3.83
C GLY A 203 20.08 9.32 4.45
N ALA A 204 19.57 9.91 5.55
CA ALA A 204 20.24 10.98 6.28
C ALA A 204 21.50 10.45 6.98
N ILE A 205 21.43 9.33 7.66
CA ILE A 205 22.57 8.70 8.35
C ILE A 205 23.65 8.28 7.35
N SER A 206 23.31 7.64 6.25
CA SER A 206 24.27 7.24 5.22
C SER A 206 25.01 8.44 4.63
N ARG A 207 24.30 9.55 4.31
CA ARG A 207 24.94 10.78 3.81
C ARG A 207 25.79 11.46 4.85
N THR A 208 25.34 11.46 6.11
CA THR A 208 26.12 12.05 7.21
C THR A 208 27.42 11.28 7.40
N ALA A 209 27.38 9.96 7.42
CA ALA A 209 28.57 9.11 7.52
C ALA A 209 29.53 9.34 6.35
N ALA A 210 29.02 9.40 5.11
CA ALA A 210 29.82 9.71 3.93
C ALA A 210 30.47 11.11 3.99
N ARG A 211 29.83 12.08 4.65
CA ARG A 211 30.35 13.44 4.83
C ARG A 211 31.39 13.57 5.95
N ILE A 212 31.26 12.76 6.99
CA ILE A 212 32.24 12.71 8.09
C ILE A 212 33.49 11.97 7.63
N GLY A 213 33.33 10.88 6.86
CA GLY A 213 34.42 10.07 6.34
C GLY A 213 34.99 9.10 7.37
N GLU A 214 36.30 9.06 7.56
CA GLU A 214 36.95 8.08 8.47
C GLU A 214 36.43 8.20 9.91
N GLY A 215 36.19 7.05 10.52
CA GLY A 215 35.67 6.94 11.89
C GLY A 215 34.15 7.06 12.03
N ALA A 216 33.41 7.37 10.95
CA ALA A 216 31.96 7.43 11.02
C ALA A 216 31.32 6.10 11.43
N ASP A 217 31.89 4.99 10.98
CA ASP A 217 31.42 3.60 11.18
C ASP A 217 31.93 2.96 12.49
N THR A 218 32.77 3.67 13.26
CA THR A 218 33.28 3.19 14.55
C THR A 218 32.40 3.54 15.75
N GLY A 219 31.20 4.11 15.50
CA GLY A 219 30.23 4.50 16.54
C GLY A 219 29.97 6.01 16.64
N LEU A 220 30.68 6.82 15.85
CA LEU A 220 30.45 8.27 15.80
C LEU A 220 29.07 8.61 15.23
N VAL A 221 28.64 7.87 14.20
CA VAL A 221 27.33 7.99 13.55
C VAL A 221 26.58 6.68 13.67
N LEU A 222 25.43 6.68 14.32
CA LEU A 222 24.63 5.47 14.54
C LEU A 222 23.18 5.65 14.13
N ARG A 223 22.59 4.55 13.64
CA ARG A 223 21.20 4.35 13.39
C ARG A 223 20.60 3.48 14.51
N TRP A 224 19.60 4.00 15.23
CA TRP A 224 18.83 3.26 16.23
C TRP A 224 17.48 2.81 15.68
N GLY A 225 17.11 1.56 15.96
CA GLY A 225 15.93 0.88 15.39
C GLY A 225 16.24 0.22 14.04
N TRP A 226 15.23 -0.31 13.39
CA TRP A 226 15.37 -1.08 12.15
C TRP A 226 15.73 -0.21 10.96
N ALA A 227 16.71 -0.62 10.17
CA ALA A 227 17.11 0.02 8.95
C ALA A 227 16.50 -0.70 7.74
N ARG A 228 16.01 0.10 6.77
CA ARG A 228 15.44 -0.41 5.54
C ARG A 228 16.44 -0.47 4.39
N LEU A 229 17.26 0.58 4.25
CA LEU A 229 18.26 0.61 3.17
C LEU A 229 19.35 -0.43 3.43
N PRO A 230 19.67 -1.31 2.43
CA PRO A 230 20.70 -2.32 2.59
C PRO A 230 22.06 -1.76 3.02
N ALA A 231 22.43 -0.59 2.50
CA ALA A 231 23.68 0.08 2.82
C ALA A 231 23.84 0.43 4.32
N VAL A 232 22.74 0.68 5.04
CA VAL A 232 22.72 0.93 6.48
C VAL A 232 22.51 -0.38 7.24
N ARG A 233 21.54 -1.18 6.80
CA ARG A 233 21.17 -2.44 7.44
C ARG A 233 22.33 -3.44 7.54
N GLN A 234 23.23 -3.45 6.55
CA GLN A 234 24.36 -4.38 6.48
C GLN A 234 25.68 -3.75 6.99
N SER A 235 25.65 -2.54 7.50
CA SER A 235 26.84 -1.82 7.97
C SER A 235 26.86 -1.64 9.49
N THR A 236 28.02 -1.24 10.00
CA THR A 236 28.22 -0.85 11.42
C THR A 236 27.60 0.49 11.77
N LEU A 237 27.01 1.21 10.81
CA LEU A 237 26.14 2.36 11.09
C LEU A 237 24.88 1.94 11.86
N LEU A 238 24.43 0.69 11.73
CA LEU A 238 23.36 0.15 12.57
C LEU A 238 23.93 -0.22 13.94
N ALA A 239 23.39 0.38 15.00
CA ALA A 239 23.91 0.21 16.38
C ALA A 239 24.02 -1.27 16.79
N PHE A 240 23.06 -2.10 16.42
CA PHE A 240 23.09 -3.55 16.72
C PHE A 240 24.21 -4.29 16.00
N ASN A 241 24.49 -3.95 14.74
CA ASN A 241 25.60 -4.56 14.01
C ASN A 241 26.94 -4.17 14.63
N LEU A 242 27.07 -2.91 15.05
CA LEU A 242 28.29 -2.47 15.73
C LEU A 242 28.45 -3.17 17.09
N ALA A 243 27.37 -3.34 17.85
CA ALA A 243 27.40 -4.09 19.10
C ALA A 243 27.86 -5.55 18.90
N ALA A 244 27.35 -6.22 17.87
CA ALA A 244 27.76 -7.56 17.48
C ALA A 244 29.24 -7.64 17.03
N VAL A 245 29.78 -6.58 16.41
CA VAL A 245 31.21 -6.48 16.05
C VAL A 245 32.07 -6.22 17.31
N ARG A 246 31.59 -5.41 18.25
CA ARG A 246 32.30 -5.09 19.51
C ARG A 246 32.29 -6.25 20.50
N CYS A 247 31.27 -7.09 20.45
CA CYS A 247 31.09 -8.25 21.34
C CYS A 247 31.01 -9.56 20.52
N PRO A 248 32.12 -10.00 19.91
CA PRO A 248 32.11 -11.19 19.04
C PRO A 248 31.65 -12.45 19.74
N TYR A 249 31.91 -12.60 21.05
CA TYR A 249 31.46 -13.76 21.81
C TYR A 249 29.91 -13.84 21.91
N LEU A 250 29.22 -12.71 22.13
CA LEU A 250 27.75 -12.67 22.13
C LEU A 250 27.16 -12.95 20.75
N ARG A 251 27.81 -12.43 19.71
CA ARG A 251 27.42 -12.70 18.33
C ARG A 251 27.54 -14.20 18.00
N ASP A 252 28.67 -14.82 18.37
CA ASP A 252 28.92 -16.21 18.06
C ASP A 252 27.99 -17.12 18.88
N GLN A 253 27.76 -16.81 20.16
CA GLN A 253 26.76 -17.47 21.00
C GLN A 253 25.34 -17.35 20.42
N LEU A 254 24.96 -16.16 19.92
CA LEU A 254 23.66 -15.94 19.28
C LEU A 254 23.50 -16.86 18.05
N ARG A 255 24.54 -16.97 17.21
CA ARG A 255 24.54 -17.82 16.03
C ARG A 255 24.43 -19.31 16.36
N GLU A 256 25.16 -19.77 17.36
CA GLU A 256 25.08 -21.15 17.84
C GLU A 256 23.70 -21.51 18.36
N LEU A 257 23.11 -20.64 19.18
CA LEU A 257 21.76 -20.83 19.71
C LEU A 257 20.69 -20.77 18.61
N GLU A 258 20.83 -19.89 17.63
CA GLU A 258 19.92 -19.86 16.45
C GLU A 258 20.05 -21.11 15.58
N ALA A 259 21.25 -21.62 15.34
CA ALA A 259 21.48 -22.87 14.65
C ALA A 259 20.82 -24.02 15.42
N ARG A 260 21.10 -24.15 16.74
CA ARG A 260 20.51 -25.20 17.56
C ARG A 260 18.98 -25.17 17.58
N ARG A 261 18.40 -23.99 17.74
CA ARG A 261 16.93 -23.80 17.66
C ARG A 261 16.37 -24.29 16.33
N ASN A 262 17.03 -23.93 15.21
CA ASN A 262 16.57 -24.32 13.87
C ASN A 262 16.62 -25.85 13.68
N ASP A 263 17.65 -26.52 14.19
CA ASP A 263 17.78 -27.97 14.16
C ASP A 263 16.67 -28.64 14.98
N LEU A 264 16.44 -28.19 16.20
CA LEU A 264 15.36 -28.69 17.06
C LEU A 264 13.98 -28.52 16.41
N LEU A 265 13.73 -27.37 15.78
CA LEU A 265 12.49 -27.11 15.05
C LEU A 265 12.36 -27.98 13.77
N ALA A 266 13.46 -28.27 13.09
CA ALA A 266 13.47 -29.17 11.92
C ALA A 266 13.14 -30.61 12.32
N ASP A 267 13.69 -31.11 13.41
CA ASP A 267 13.42 -32.45 13.93
C ASP A 267 11.96 -32.60 14.39
N LEU A 268 11.44 -31.62 15.10
CA LEU A 268 10.02 -31.60 15.48
C LEU A 268 9.08 -31.63 14.26
N ARG A 269 9.44 -30.93 13.18
CA ARG A 269 8.65 -30.93 11.92
C ARG A 269 8.70 -32.27 11.19
N ALA A 270 9.85 -32.93 11.25
CA ALA A 270 10.05 -34.24 10.61
C ALA A 270 9.40 -35.39 11.40
N GLY A 271 8.73 -35.11 12.53
CA GLY A 271 8.18 -36.12 13.43
C GLY A 271 9.27 -37.03 14.05
N ARG A 272 10.53 -36.66 13.94
CA ARG A 272 11.62 -37.30 14.61
C ARG A 272 11.57 -36.92 16.09
N ARG A 273 11.69 -37.91 17.00
CA ARG A 273 12.01 -37.60 18.39
C ARG A 273 13.39 -36.97 18.36
N PRO A 274 13.56 -35.71 18.75
CA PRO A 274 14.89 -35.15 18.87
C PRO A 274 15.67 -36.01 19.86
N ASP A 275 16.98 -36.25 19.60
CA ASP A 275 17.92 -36.73 20.61
C ASP A 275 18.08 -35.71 21.78
N SER A 276 17.23 -34.71 21.83
CA SER A 276 17.20 -33.59 22.74
C SER A 276 16.35 -33.88 23.97
N ARG A 277 16.78 -33.33 25.12
CA ARG A 277 16.03 -33.41 26.37
C ARG A 277 14.64 -32.73 26.25
N PRO A 278 13.59 -33.30 26.90
CA PRO A 278 12.33 -32.59 27.03
C PRO A 278 12.55 -31.21 27.64
N GLY A 279 12.15 -30.12 26.94
CA GLY A 279 12.34 -28.73 27.41
C GLY A 279 13.50 -27.97 26.79
N GLU A 280 14.44 -28.61 26.09
CA GLU A 280 15.63 -27.98 25.47
C GLU A 280 15.28 -26.79 24.54
N LEU A 281 14.21 -26.88 23.79
CA LEU A 281 13.78 -25.76 22.94
C LEU A 281 13.43 -24.53 23.77
N GLY A 282 12.76 -24.71 24.92
CA GLY A 282 12.45 -23.62 25.84
C GLY A 282 13.71 -22.97 26.42
N GLU A 283 14.69 -23.80 26.82
CA GLU A 283 15.99 -23.35 27.35
C GLU A 283 16.78 -22.56 26.28
N VAL A 284 16.79 -23.03 25.04
CA VAL A 284 17.43 -22.33 23.91
C VAL A 284 16.73 -21.02 23.60
N GLU A 285 15.40 -20.98 23.63
CA GLU A 285 14.64 -19.72 23.42
C GLU A 285 14.85 -18.72 24.55
N GLU A 286 15.03 -19.16 25.78
CA GLU A 286 15.36 -18.29 26.89
C GLU A 286 16.77 -17.73 26.77
N ALA A 287 17.77 -18.57 26.50
CA ALA A 287 19.13 -18.14 26.23
C ALA A 287 19.23 -17.15 25.06
N LEU A 288 18.48 -17.37 23.99
CA LEU A 288 18.40 -16.44 22.86
C LEU A 288 17.86 -15.06 23.29
N ARG A 289 16.85 -15.03 24.17
CA ARG A 289 16.31 -13.76 24.71
C ARG A 289 17.35 -13.02 25.55
N GLU A 290 18.08 -13.74 26.37
CA GLU A 290 19.14 -13.16 27.22
C GLU A 290 20.28 -12.58 26.37
N VAL A 291 20.82 -13.34 25.42
CA VAL A 291 21.90 -12.86 24.54
C VAL A 291 21.49 -11.65 23.73
N ARG A 292 20.26 -11.65 23.21
CA ARG A 292 19.70 -10.48 22.49
C ARG A 292 19.52 -9.26 23.38
N ALA A 293 19.11 -9.47 24.64
CA ALA A 293 18.99 -8.39 25.63
C ALA A 293 20.37 -7.78 25.94
N LEU A 294 21.40 -8.58 26.11
CA LEU A 294 22.78 -8.12 26.31
C LEU A 294 23.30 -7.33 25.11
N LEU A 295 23.11 -7.84 23.90
CA LEU A 295 23.48 -7.10 22.68
C LEU A 295 22.74 -5.77 22.54
N LYS A 296 21.45 -5.74 22.93
CA LYS A 296 20.67 -4.49 22.98
C LYS A 296 21.23 -3.50 23.97
N GLU A 297 21.67 -3.97 25.14
CA GLU A 297 22.28 -3.11 26.15
C GLU A 297 23.61 -2.51 25.67
N VAL A 298 24.48 -3.33 25.05
CA VAL A 298 25.73 -2.84 24.43
C VAL A 298 25.41 -1.83 23.32
N ALA A 299 24.43 -2.10 22.47
CA ALA A 299 24.01 -1.17 21.42
C ALA A 299 23.47 0.14 22.01
N ALA A 300 22.72 0.08 23.12
CA ALA A 300 22.22 1.27 23.83
C ALA A 300 23.36 2.09 24.43
N GLN A 301 24.43 1.43 24.94
CA GLN A 301 25.61 2.14 25.41
C GLN A 301 26.32 2.88 24.26
N LEU A 302 26.53 2.21 23.13
CA LEU A 302 27.11 2.84 21.94
C LEU A 302 26.28 4.05 21.46
N VAL A 303 24.95 3.95 21.51
CA VAL A 303 24.05 5.07 21.18
C VAL A 303 24.22 6.26 22.13
N ARG A 304 24.43 6.02 23.42
CA ARG A 304 24.70 7.11 24.39
C ARG A 304 26.01 7.84 24.10
N GLU A 305 26.99 7.15 23.54
CA GLU A 305 28.31 7.69 23.20
C GLU A 305 28.36 8.34 21.82
N ALA A 306 27.43 8.01 20.92
CA ALA A 306 27.38 8.50 19.56
C ALA A 306 27.25 10.04 19.47
N ARG A 307 27.96 10.65 18.55
CA ARG A 307 27.86 12.08 18.24
C ARG A 307 26.65 12.39 17.37
N VAL A 308 26.35 11.52 16.41
CA VAL A 308 25.18 11.65 15.54
C VAL A 308 24.33 10.40 15.67
N LEU A 309 23.09 10.57 16.09
CA LEU A 309 22.10 9.51 16.20
C LEU A 309 20.96 9.76 15.21
N GLY A 310 20.49 8.73 14.52
CA GLY A 310 19.30 8.78 13.70
C GLY A 310 18.28 7.75 14.11
N CYS A 311 17.01 8.15 14.25
CA CYS A 311 15.88 7.27 14.48
C CYS A 311 14.57 7.86 13.96
N THR A 312 13.49 7.08 13.96
CA THR A 312 12.17 7.61 13.60
C THR A 312 11.56 8.40 14.75
N LEU A 313 10.64 9.33 14.45
CA LEU A 313 9.87 10.08 15.45
C LEU A 313 9.14 9.15 16.43
N ALA A 314 8.58 8.06 15.90
CA ALA A 314 7.89 7.05 16.69
C ALA A 314 8.84 6.36 17.70
N MET A 315 10.02 5.94 17.24
CA MET A 315 11.05 5.34 18.08
C MET A 315 11.56 6.33 19.13
N ALA A 316 11.73 7.60 18.76
CA ALA A 316 12.16 8.63 19.70
C ALA A 316 11.19 8.83 20.86
N ALA A 317 9.88 8.68 20.64
CA ALA A 317 8.87 8.76 21.68
C ALA A 317 8.75 7.48 22.51
N ALA A 318 9.02 6.31 21.90
CA ALA A 318 8.80 5.01 22.54
C ALA A 318 10.03 4.48 23.32
N ASP A 319 11.26 4.79 22.88
CA ASP A 319 12.48 4.17 23.44
C ASP A 319 13.24 5.10 24.38
N PRO A 320 13.43 4.70 25.68
CA PRO A 320 14.16 5.49 26.67
C PRO A 320 15.59 5.85 26.27
N VAL A 321 16.26 5.01 25.48
CA VAL A 321 17.61 5.28 25.00
C VAL A 321 17.68 6.58 24.21
N VAL A 322 16.59 6.94 23.52
CA VAL A 322 16.49 8.16 22.71
C VAL A 322 15.89 9.31 23.52
N TYR A 323 14.67 9.16 24.08
CA TYR A 323 13.99 10.28 24.72
C TYR A 323 14.63 10.74 26.05
N GLN A 324 15.42 9.92 26.73
CA GLN A 324 16.22 10.33 27.88
C GLN A 324 17.59 10.88 27.47
N GLY A 325 17.94 10.79 26.21
CA GLY A 325 19.19 11.32 25.70
C GLY A 325 19.26 12.85 25.72
N HIS A 326 20.47 13.38 25.67
CA HIS A 326 20.74 14.81 25.62
C HIS A 326 21.30 15.18 24.27
N TYR A 327 20.63 16.07 23.53
CA TYR A 327 21.04 16.48 22.20
C TYR A 327 21.19 18.01 22.14
N ASP A 328 22.33 18.48 21.63
CA ASP A 328 22.55 19.91 21.44
C ASP A 328 21.71 20.39 20.26
N ALA A 329 21.66 19.60 19.19
CA ALA A 329 20.88 19.89 17.99
C ALA A 329 19.95 18.73 17.61
N VAL A 330 18.73 19.07 17.20
CA VAL A 330 17.77 18.10 16.63
C VAL A 330 17.43 18.55 15.21
N LEU A 331 17.59 17.64 14.24
CA LEU A 331 17.32 17.84 12.83
C LEU A 331 16.12 16.98 12.44
N LEU A 332 14.97 17.60 12.17
CA LEU A 332 13.74 16.92 11.77
C LEU A 332 13.59 16.97 10.24
N ASP A 333 13.70 15.84 9.56
CA ASP A 333 13.45 15.71 8.11
C ASP A 333 12.02 15.27 7.83
N GLU A 334 11.49 15.63 6.66
CA GLU A 334 10.11 15.38 6.21
C GLU A 334 9.05 15.87 7.22
N ALA A 335 9.29 17.03 7.83
CA ALA A 335 8.44 17.61 8.89
C ALA A 335 7.00 17.89 8.45
N SER A 336 6.71 18.02 7.16
CA SER A 336 5.36 18.17 6.62
C SER A 336 4.47 16.94 6.86
N MET A 337 5.05 15.78 7.20
CA MET A 337 4.28 14.56 7.52
C MET A 337 4.14 14.30 9.03
N ALA A 338 4.83 15.08 9.86
CA ALA A 338 4.78 14.92 11.31
C ALA A 338 3.56 15.62 11.91
N TYR A 339 2.92 14.99 12.89
CA TYR A 339 1.88 15.64 13.70
C TYR A 339 2.47 16.80 14.50
N LEU A 340 1.70 17.86 14.74
CA LEU A 340 2.16 18.98 15.57
C LEU A 340 2.65 18.54 16.95
N PRO A 341 1.99 17.60 17.66
CA PRO A 341 2.54 17.04 18.91
C PRO A 341 3.90 16.38 18.77
N GLN A 342 4.18 15.71 17.61
CA GLN A 342 5.49 15.11 17.34
C GLN A 342 6.56 16.16 17.11
N VAL A 343 6.25 17.25 16.38
CA VAL A 343 7.18 18.37 16.17
C VAL A 343 7.50 19.05 17.50
N PHE A 344 6.49 19.28 18.33
CA PHE A 344 6.64 19.86 19.66
C PHE A 344 7.54 19.00 20.54
N PHE A 345 7.28 17.70 20.60
CA PHE A 345 8.12 16.74 21.31
C PHE A 345 9.55 16.71 20.78
N ALA A 346 9.75 16.63 19.46
CA ALA A 346 11.08 16.63 18.84
C ALA A 346 11.87 17.89 19.19
N ALA A 347 11.23 19.06 19.16
CA ALA A 347 11.83 20.32 19.55
C ALA A 347 12.23 20.35 21.04
N SER A 348 11.44 19.71 21.91
CA SER A 348 11.75 19.63 23.34
C SER A 348 13.01 18.81 23.69
N LEU A 349 13.43 17.91 22.79
CA LEU A 349 14.68 17.14 22.90
C LEU A 349 15.93 17.96 22.60
N ALA A 350 15.78 19.10 21.90
CA ALA A 350 16.89 19.97 21.54
C ALA A 350 17.27 20.90 22.68
N ARG A 351 18.55 21.02 22.99
CA ARG A 351 19.06 21.97 24.00
C ARG A 351 19.34 23.36 23.39
N ARG A 352 19.84 23.41 22.18
CA ARG A 352 20.36 24.64 21.57
C ARG A 352 19.76 24.93 20.21
N LYS A 353 19.59 23.90 19.34
CA LYS A 353 19.22 24.09 17.95
C LYS A 353 18.16 23.09 17.49
N PHE A 354 17.13 23.60 16.83
CA PHE A 354 16.12 22.78 16.20
C PHE A 354 15.95 23.17 14.71
N VAL A 355 16.16 22.23 13.82
CA VAL A 355 16.02 22.44 12.36
C VAL A 355 14.83 21.66 11.85
N VAL A 356 13.84 22.35 11.28
CA VAL A 356 12.62 21.79 10.71
C VAL A 356 12.73 21.78 9.20
N SER A 357 13.01 20.61 8.62
CA SER A 357 13.18 20.44 7.17
C SER A 357 11.97 19.75 6.57
N GLY A 358 11.44 20.26 5.46
CA GLY A 358 10.28 19.66 4.81
C GLY A 358 9.87 20.36 3.53
N ASP A 359 8.70 19.97 3.04
CA ASP A 359 8.06 20.58 1.88
C ASP A 359 6.53 20.60 2.04
N PHE A 360 6.00 21.75 2.39
CA PHE A 360 4.55 21.95 2.62
C PHE A 360 3.70 21.85 1.35
N ARG A 361 4.32 21.71 0.19
CA ARG A 361 3.64 21.41 -1.09
C ARG A 361 3.59 19.91 -1.39
N GLN A 362 4.14 19.08 -0.52
CA GLN A 362 3.99 17.63 -0.54
C GLN A 362 2.91 17.17 0.44
N LEU A 363 2.82 15.86 0.71
CA LEU A 363 1.74 15.30 1.53
C LEU A 363 1.79 15.85 2.97
N ALA A 364 0.60 16.09 3.52
CA ALA A 364 0.38 16.44 4.91
C ALA A 364 0.27 15.20 5.80
N PRO A 365 0.30 15.36 7.13
CA PRO A 365 0.08 14.26 8.06
C PRO A 365 -1.29 13.60 7.84
N VAL A 366 -1.38 12.30 8.10
CA VAL A 366 -2.61 11.52 7.93
C VAL A 366 -3.08 11.01 9.29
N ALA A 367 -4.27 11.45 9.72
CA ALA A 367 -5.01 10.89 10.84
C ALA A 367 -6.41 10.48 10.38
N LEU A 368 -6.99 9.46 11.01
CA LEU A 368 -8.20 8.80 10.53
C LEU A 368 -9.48 9.34 11.18
N ALA A 369 -9.44 9.73 12.45
CA ALA A 369 -10.59 10.30 13.13
C ALA A 369 -10.99 11.65 12.53
N GLY A 370 -12.31 11.91 12.48
CA GLY A 370 -12.90 13.08 11.84
C GLY A 370 -13.30 14.19 12.81
N THR A 371 -12.72 14.25 13.99
CA THR A 371 -13.06 15.24 15.02
C THR A 371 -12.33 16.57 14.79
N LYS A 372 -12.87 17.66 15.33
CA LYS A 372 -12.25 18.99 15.20
C LYS A 372 -10.84 19.06 15.80
N ALA A 373 -10.60 18.38 16.91
CA ALA A 373 -9.30 18.35 17.55
C ALA A 373 -8.27 17.62 16.68
N VAL A 374 -8.63 16.46 16.11
CA VAL A 374 -7.78 15.70 15.19
C VAL A 374 -7.52 16.49 13.90
N GLU A 375 -8.54 17.11 13.31
CA GLU A 375 -8.39 17.97 12.12
C GLU A 375 -7.39 19.10 12.36
N HIS A 376 -7.46 19.74 13.53
CA HIS A 376 -6.63 20.90 13.86
C HIS A 376 -5.19 20.51 14.24
N TRP A 377 -5.00 19.44 15.05
CA TRP A 377 -3.71 19.13 15.65
C TRP A 377 -2.95 17.99 14.99
N LEU A 378 -3.65 17.07 14.30
CA LEU A 378 -3.02 15.89 13.70
C LEU A 378 -3.05 15.89 12.16
N LYS A 379 -3.90 16.69 11.50
CA LYS A 379 -3.95 16.77 10.03
C LYS A 379 -3.33 18.05 9.45
N ARG A 380 -2.98 19.01 10.27
CA ARG A 380 -2.20 20.19 9.88
C ARG A 380 -0.72 19.90 10.11
N ASP A 381 0.11 20.38 9.19
CA ASP A 381 1.57 20.31 9.35
C ASP A 381 2.11 21.59 10.03
N VAL A 382 3.37 21.55 10.41
CA VAL A 382 4.04 22.66 11.10
C VAL A 382 4.15 23.92 10.23
N PHE A 383 4.23 23.79 8.90
CA PHE A 383 4.31 24.94 7.99
C PHE A 383 2.95 25.65 7.86
N ASP A 384 1.85 24.90 7.93
CA ASP A 384 0.49 25.46 8.01
C ASP A 384 0.29 26.13 9.38
N GLN A 385 0.77 25.52 10.46
CA GLN A 385 0.64 26.05 11.83
C GLN A 385 1.40 27.36 12.00
N THR A 386 2.59 27.47 11.44
CA THR A 386 3.48 28.63 11.57
C THR A 386 3.21 29.73 10.55
N GLY A 387 2.13 29.62 9.74
CA GLY A 387 1.76 30.64 8.75
C GLY A 387 2.61 30.63 7.46
N ILE A 388 3.60 29.76 7.37
CA ILE A 388 4.51 29.68 6.20
C ILE A 388 3.75 29.39 4.91
N THR A 389 2.83 28.42 4.94
CA THR A 389 1.99 28.06 3.78
C THR A 389 1.12 29.21 3.34
N ALA A 390 0.44 29.88 4.28
CA ALA A 390 -0.44 30.99 4.00
C ALA A 390 0.32 32.21 3.43
N ALA A 391 1.50 32.50 3.96
CA ALA A 391 2.36 33.57 3.43
C ALA A 391 2.75 33.31 1.98
N PHE A 392 3.17 32.06 1.67
CA PHE A 392 3.53 31.69 0.30
C PHE A 392 2.32 31.76 -0.66
N GLU A 393 1.15 31.30 -0.25
CA GLU A 393 -0.08 31.36 -1.05
C GLU A 393 -0.54 32.80 -1.33
N ALA A 394 -0.31 33.70 -0.37
CA ALA A 394 -0.54 35.14 -0.54
C ALA A 394 0.55 35.83 -1.39
N GLY A 395 1.48 35.09 -2.01
CA GLY A 395 2.57 35.67 -2.80
C GLY A 395 3.69 36.33 -2.00
N ARG A 396 3.70 36.15 -0.67
CA ARG A 396 4.76 36.59 0.22
C ARG A 396 5.78 35.46 0.44
N MET A 397 7.03 35.80 0.81
CA MET A 397 8.04 34.82 1.15
C MET A 397 8.24 34.79 2.67
N PRO A 398 8.01 33.64 3.33
CA PRO A 398 8.32 33.53 4.76
C PRO A 398 9.82 33.62 5.03
N ALA A 399 10.20 34.06 6.24
CA ALA A 399 11.58 34.22 6.68
C ALA A 399 12.21 32.86 7.03
N ILE A 400 12.46 32.05 6.02
CA ILE A 400 12.97 30.67 6.13
C ILE A 400 14.12 30.43 5.15
N ALA A 401 14.92 29.40 5.41
CA ALA A 401 15.90 28.92 4.43
C ALA A 401 15.18 28.19 3.29
N VAL A 402 15.49 28.55 2.04
CA VAL A 402 14.84 27.98 0.85
C VAL A 402 15.87 27.39 -0.10
N LEU A 403 15.73 26.08 -0.36
CA LEU A 403 16.52 25.39 -1.37
C LEU A 403 15.81 25.46 -2.72
N ARG A 404 16.45 26.06 -3.73
CA ARG A 404 15.81 26.37 -5.02
C ARG A 404 16.38 25.58 -6.19
N CYS A 405 17.58 24.99 -6.05
CA CYS A 405 18.25 24.28 -7.14
C CYS A 405 17.92 22.77 -7.10
N GLN A 406 17.06 22.32 -8.00
CA GLN A 406 16.76 20.89 -8.13
C GLN A 406 17.83 20.17 -8.96
N ARG A 407 18.18 18.94 -8.54
CA ARG A 407 19.23 18.08 -9.10
C ARG A 407 18.71 16.69 -9.50
N ARG A 408 17.41 16.46 -9.33
CA ARG A 408 16.78 15.14 -9.49
C ARG A 408 16.19 14.95 -10.88
N MET A 409 15.26 15.83 -11.24
CA MET A 409 14.32 15.63 -12.35
C MET A 409 14.88 16.16 -13.66
N HIS A 410 14.43 15.56 -14.77
CA HIS A 410 14.55 16.14 -16.09
C HIS A 410 13.91 17.54 -16.10
N PRO A 411 14.51 18.55 -16.80
CA PRO A 411 14.00 19.92 -16.80
C PRO A 411 12.52 20.06 -17.17
N ALA A 412 12.01 19.27 -18.11
CA ALA A 412 10.61 19.31 -18.50
C ALA A 412 9.67 18.83 -17.37
N ILE A 413 10.08 17.81 -16.60
CA ILE A 413 9.30 17.33 -15.45
C ILE A 413 9.30 18.40 -14.34
N ALA A 414 10.46 18.97 -14.07
CA ALA A 414 10.61 20.04 -13.10
C ALA A 414 9.84 21.31 -13.51
N GLY A 415 9.73 21.60 -14.80
CA GLY A 415 8.97 22.72 -15.34
C GLY A 415 7.51 22.70 -14.91
N PHE A 416 6.84 21.56 -15.05
CA PHE A 416 5.45 21.43 -14.61
C PHE A 416 5.26 21.78 -13.12
N VAL A 417 6.04 21.15 -12.24
CA VAL A 417 5.88 21.41 -10.80
C VAL A 417 6.34 22.82 -10.42
N ASN A 418 7.31 23.37 -11.10
CA ASN A 418 7.76 24.75 -10.89
C ASN A 418 6.63 25.74 -11.19
N ASP A 419 5.92 25.58 -12.31
CA ASP A 419 4.85 26.46 -12.73
C ASP A 419 3.58 26.24 -11.89
N ALA A 420 3.13 24.99 -11.76
CA ALA A 420 1.86 24.65 -11.14
C ALA A 420 1.87 24.64 -9.60
N VAL A 421 3.04 24.47 -8.97
CA VAL A 421 3.13 24.23 -7.51
C VAL A 421 4.06 25.22 -6.81
N TYR A 422 5.25 25.49 -7.38
CA TYR A 422 6.29 26.26 -6.71
C TYR A 422 6.40 27.73 -7.19
N GLY A 423 5.54 28.16 -8.10
CA GLY A 423 5.41 29.55 -8.53
C GLY A 423 6.71 30.14 -9.11
N GLY A 424 7.44 29.36 -9.89
CA GLY A 424 8.64 29.81 -10.56
C GLY A 424 9.92 29.84 -9.69
N LEU A 425 9.91 29.24 -8.50
CA LEU A 425 11.03 29.31 -7.56
C LEU A 425 12.19 28.37 -7.89
N LEU A 426 11.96 27.28 -8.66
CA LEU A 426 12.96 26.26 -8.89
C LEU A 426 13.89 26.61 -10.06
N PHE A 427 15.16 26.26 -9.89
CA PHE A 427 16.18 26.24 -10.93
C PHE A 427 16.66 24.83 -11.18
N ASN A 428 16.97 24.51 -12.42
CA ASN A 428 17.59 23.24 -12.77
C ASN A 428 19.12 23.34 -12.62
N ALA A 429 19.70 22.38 -11.88
CA ALA A 429 21.15 22.26 -11.86
C ALA A 429 21.67 21.79 -13.23
N PRO A 430 22.88 22.21 -13.67
CA PRO A 430 23.44 21.84 -14.99
C PRO A 430 23.46 20.32 -15.24
N GLU A 431 23.74 19.53 -14.21
CA GLU A 431 23.75 18.06 -14.28
C GLU A 431 22.41 17.43 -14.62
N THR A 432 21.31 18.15 -14.46
CA THR A 432 19.97 17.62 -14.81
C THR A 432 19.79 17.45 -16.32
N ALA A 433 20.58 18.15 -17.14
CA ALA A 433 20.61 17.94 -18.59
C ALA A 433 20.96 16.49 -18.97
N ARG A 434 21.75 15.79 -18.14
CA ARG A 434 22.08 14.36 -18.35
C ARG A 434 20.86 13.45 -18.25
N ARG A 435 19.72 13.91 -17.67
CA ARG A 435 18.45 13.17 -17.59
C ARG A 435 17.81 12.99 -18.96
N ALA A 436 18.23 13.73 -20.00
CA ALA A 436 17.82 13.50 -21.36
C ALA A 436 18.12 12.07 -21.86
N ALA A 437 19.19 11.44 -21.36
CA ALA A 437 19.49 10.04 -21.67
C ALA A 437 18.38 9.09 -21.18
N LEU A 438 17.78 9.36 -20.02
CA LEU A 438 16.65 8.58 -19.51
C LEU A 438 15.37 8.82 -20.35
N ALA A 439 15.16 10.04 -20.83
CA ALA A 439 14.02 10.38 -21.69
C ALA A 439 14.15 9.76 -23.08
N ALA A 440 15.36 9.43 -23.53
CA ALA A 440 15.62 8.79 -24.83
C ALA A 440 15.14 7.33 -24.91
N ALA A 441 14.89 6.68 -23.78
CA ALA A 441 14.43 5.28 -23.73
C ALA A 441 13.06 5.10 -24.39
N ALA A 442 12.86 3.93 -25.06
CA ALA A 442 11.58 3.51 -25.59
C ALA A 442 10.59 3.10 -24.44
N PRO A 443 9.28 3.20 -24.64
CA PRO A 443 8.58 3.81 -25.78
C PRO A 443 8.63 5.35 -25.71
N CYS A 444 8.28 6.01 -26.79
CA CYS A 444 8.29 7.47 -26.91
C CYS A 444 9.68 8.10 -26.69
N PRO A 445 10.71 7.75 -27.48
CA PRO A 445 12.07 8.30 -27.31
C PRO A 445 12.07 9.84 -27.38
N GLY A 446 12.89 10.46 -26.52
CA GLY A 446 13.07 11.91 -26.42
C GLY A 446 11.98 12.65 -25.63
N ALA A 447 10.87 12.00 -25.30
CA ALA A 447 9.81 12.60 -24.48
C ALA A 447 9.99 12.25 -23.00
N ALA A 448 10.28 13.26 -22.17
CA ALA A 448 10.33 13.11 -20.70
C ALA A 448 8.94 13.05 -20.06
N LEU A 449 7.94 13.65 -20.69
CA LEU A 449 6.55 13.69 -20.27
C LEU A 449 5.67 13.07 -21.36
N VAL A 450 4.92 12.02 -21.04
CA VAL A 450 4.03 11.33 -21.96
C VAL A 450 2.64 11.16 -21.33
N LEU A 451 1.61 11.67 -21.98
CA LEU A 451 0.21 11.39 -21.64
C LEU A 451 -0.30 10.23 -22.50
N VAL A 452 -0.64 9.14 -21.88
CA VAL A 452 -1.33 8.01 -22.52
C VAL A 452 -2.83 8.17 -22.28
N ASP A 453 -3.53 8.67 -23.29
CA ASP A 453 -4.98 8.85 -23.25
C ASP A 453 -5.69 7.54 -23.60
N VAL A 454 -6.25 6.88 -22.58
CA VAL A 454 -6.98 5.62 -22.73
C VAL A 454 -8.48 5.81 -23.04
N SER A 455 -8.89 7.01 -23.45
CA SER A 455 -10.31 7.31 -23.79
C SER A 455 -10.80 6.55 -25.04
N ASP A 456 -9.91 6.08 -25.88
CA ASP A 456 -10.17 5.30 -27.08
C ASP A 456 -10.23 3.77 -26.82
N LEU A 457 -10.03 3.37 -25.57
CA LEU A 457 -10.06 1.97 -25.12
C LEU A 457 -11.29 1.71 -24.24
N PRO A 458 -11.74 0.45 -24.11
CA PRO A 458 -12.83 0.08 -23.18
C PRO A 458 -12.34 0.08 -21.73
N ALA A 459 -11.64 1.15 -21.32
CA ALA A 459 -11.12 1.33 -19.98
C ALA A 459 -12.25 1.77 -19.05
N LEU A 460 -12.64 0.91 -18.11
CA LEU A 460 -13.67 1.19 -17.12
C LEU A 460 -13.07 1.12 -15.71
N CYS A 461 -13.54 2.03 -14.88
CA CYS A 461 -13.19 2.08 -13.46
C CYS A 461 -14.20 1.31 -12.62
N TYR A 462 -13.71 0.38 -11.81
CA TYR A 462 -14.48 -0.42 -10.86
C TYR A 462 -14.18 0.04 -9.43
N ARG A 463 -15.07 -0.33 -8.53
CA ARG A 463 -14.91 -0.06 -7.10
C ARG A 463 -14.79 -1.37 -6.34
N HIS A 464 -13.81 -1.42 -5.43
CA HIS A 464 -13.68 -2.48 -4.45
C HIS A 464 -13.60 -1.83 -3.06
N SER A 465 -14.59 -2.10 -2.19
CA SER A 465 -14.74 -1.40 -0.91
C SER A 465 -14.73 0.13 -1.10
N THR A 466 -13.83 0.85 -0.45
CA THR A 466 -13.66 2.30 -0.57
C THR A 466 -12.70 2.72 -1.67
N SER A 467 -11.98 1.78 -2.29
CA SER A 467 -10.95 2.02 -3.29
C SER A 467 -11.43 1.75 -4.71
N ARG A 468 -10.59 2.10 -5.70
CA ARG A 468 -10.89 1.97 -7.14
C ARG A 468 -9.80 1.20 -7.86
N PHE A 469 -10.18 0.54 -8.96
CA PHE A 469 -9.24 -0.12 -9.86
C PHE A 469 -9.75 -0.14 -11.29
N ASN A 470 -8.83 -0.27 -12.23
CA ASN A 470 -9.07 -0.37 -13.65
C ASN A 470 -8.16 -1.46 -14.22
N PRO A 471 -8.69 -2.66 -14.52
CA PRO A 471 -7.85 -3.76 -15.01
C PRO A 471 -7.08 -3.42 -16.27
N LEU A 472 -7.72 -2.73 -17.22
CA LEU A 472 -7.10 -2.43 -18.50
C LEU A 472 -5.93 -1.45 -18.36
N SER A 473 -6.10 -0.38 -17.56
CA SER A 473 -4.99 0.53 -17.30
C SER A 473 -3.85 -0.16 -16.52
N ALA A 474 -4.17 -1.12 -15.64
CA ALA A 474 -3.14 -1.91 -14.96
C ALA A 474 -2.32 -2.76 -15.93
N PHE A 475 -2.96 -3.39 -16.90
CA PHE A 475 -2.25 -4.18 -17.91
C PHE A 475 -1.36 -3.29 -18.80
N LEU A 476 -1.84 -2.12 -19.22
CA LEU A 476 -1.04 -1.14 -19.98
C LEU A 476 0.16 -0.63 -19.16
N ALA A 477 -0.07 -0.30 -17.91
CA ALA A 477 0.99 0.16 -17.01
C ALA A 477 2.11 -0.90 -16.85
N LEU A 478 1.73 -2.18 -16.72
CA LEU A 478 2.69 -3.28 -16.63
C LEU A 478 3.52 -3.44 -17.89
N LEU A 479 2.90 -3.29 -19.08
CA LEU A 479 3.65 -3.35 -20.33
C LEU A 479 4.63 -2.21 -20.49
N LEU A 480 4.20 -0.98 -20.21
CA LEU A 480 5.10 0.17 -20.20
C LEU A 480 6.26 -0.08 -19.24
N ALA A 481 5.96 -0.59 -18.04
CA ALA A 481 7.00 -0.91 -17.07
C ALA A 481 7.98 -1.97 -17.61
N ARG A 482 7.47 -3.02 -18.24
CA ARG A 482 8.30 -4.07 -18.85
C ARG A 482 9.21 -3.50 -19.93
N GLN A 483 8.68 -2.68 -20.84
CA GLN A 483 9.45 -2.05 -21.90
C GLN A 483 10.56 -1.16 -21.33
N LEU A 484 10.22 -0.28 -20.39
CA LEU A 484 11.18 0.60 -19.72
C LEU A 484 12.25 -0.19 -18.95
N ARG A 485 11.89 -1.34 -18.35
CA ARG A 485 12.88 -2.23 -17.71
C ARG A 485 13.83 -2.87 -18.72
N GLN A 486 13.37 -3.19 -19.93
CA GLN A 486 14.23 -3.70 -21.02
C GLN A 486 15.23 -2.65 -21.49
N GLU A 487 14.89 -1.36 -21.39
CA GLU A 487 15.81 -0.23 -21.62
C GLU A 487 16.78 0.02 -20.44
N GLY A 488 16.76 -0.83 -19.40
CA GLY A 488 17.64 -0.73 -18.24
C GLY A 488 17.19 0.26 -17.16
N LEU A 489 16.03 0.93 -17.31
CA LEU A 489 15.55 1.93 -16.35
C LEU A 489 14.96 1.28 -15.10
N THR A 490 15.11 1.89 -13.94
CA THR A 490 14.30 1.60 -12.77
C THR A 490 12.92 2.22 -12.93
N VAL A 491 11.85 1.48 -12.58
CA VAL A 491 10.47 1.88 -12.86
C VAL A 491 9.57 1.83 -11.62
N GLY A 492 8.81 2.91 -11.42
CA GLY A 492 7.73 2.99 -10.44
C GLY A 492 6.35 2.95 -11.08
N LEU A 493 5.51 1.99 -10.69
CA LEU A 493 4.08 1.95 -10.99
C LEU A 493 3.33 2.64 -9.85
N LEU A 494 2.81 3.84 -10.10
CA LEU A 494 2.17 4.66 -9.08
C LEU A 494 0.70 4.88 -9.37
N THR A 495 -0.11 4.94 -8.32
CA THR A 495 -1.54 5.20 -8.41
C THR A 495 -2.08 5.88 -7.15
N PRO A 496 -3.17 6.66 -7.21
CA PRO A 496 -3.86 7.18 -6.03
C PRO A 496 -4.59 6.12 -5.20
N TYR A 497 -4.82 4.91 -5.75
CA TYR A 497 -5.77 3.95 -5.20
C TYR A 497 -5.12 2.64 -4.74
N ALA A 498 -5.44 2.22 -3.51
CA ALA A 498 -4.90 0.99 -2.91
C ALA A 498 -5.26 -0.28 -3.69
N ALA A 499 -6.50 -0.40 -4.18
CA ALA A 499 -6.90 -1.57 -4.98
C ALA A 499 -6.09 -1.68 -6.29
N GLN A 500 -5.82 -0.55 -6.96
CA GLN A 500 -4.97 -0.54 -8.15
C GLN A 500 -3.52 -0.90 -7.83
N ALA A 501 -2.98 -0.38 -6.73
CA ALA A 501 -1.63 -0.73 -6.29
C ALA A 501 -1.50 -2.22 -5.96
N ARG A 502 -2.53 -2.82 -5.34
CA ARG A 502 -2.58 -4.27 -5.07
C ARG A 502 -2.61 -5.07 -6.37
N LEU A 503 -3.39 -4.64 -7.37
CA LEU A 503 -3.39 -5.28 -8.68
C LEU A 503 -2.03 -5.17 -9.35
N PHE A 504 -1.37 -4.01 -9.30
CA PHE A 504 0.00 -3.84 -9.76
C PHE A 504 0.98 -4.81 -9.09
N ASN A 505 0.92 -4.93 -7.75
CA ASN A 505 1.80 -5.85 -7.03
C ASN A 505 1.60 -7.31 -7.43
N ALA A 506 0.34 -7.73 -7.62
CA ALA A 506 0.03 -9.08 -8.09
C ALA A 506 0.60 -9.34 -9.50
N LEU A 507 0.47 -8.37 -10.40
CA LEU A 507 0.99 -8.43 -11.76
C LEU A 507 2.53 -8.41 -11.79
N VAL A 508 3.17 -7.53 -11.01
CA VAL A 508 4.63 -7.42 -10.90
C VAL A 508 5.22 -8.70 -10.32
N THR A 509 4.61 -9.25 -9.26
CA THR A 509 5.05 -10.53 -8.68
C THR A 509 4.96 -11.66 -9.69
N GLY A 510 3.87 -11.74 -10.44
CA GLY A 510 3.72 -12.73 -11.50
C GLY A 510 4.73 -12.56 -12.64
N LEU A 511 5.07 -11.31 -12.98
CA LEU A 511 6.06 -10.99 -14.01
C LEU A 511 7.47 -11.40 -13.59
N LEU A 512 7.89 -11.07 -12.39
CA LEU A 512 9.25 -11.23 -11.90
C LEU A 512 9.48 -12.57 -11.17
N GLY A 513 8.42 -13.27 -10.75
CA GLY A 513 8.50 -14.44 -9.87
C GLY A 513 8.94 -14.11 -8.44
N VAL A 514 9.03 -12.81 -8.10
CA VAL A 514 9.45 -12.31 -6.79
C VAL A 514 8.59 -11.13 -6.37
N ALA A 515 8.39 -10.99 -5.06
CA ALA A 515 7.59 -9.91 -4.48
C ALA A 515 8.45 -8.94 -3.66
N GLY A 516 7.90 -7.78 -3.37
CA GLY A 516 8.37 -6.84 -2.38
C GLY A 516 9.78 -6.33 -2.59
N ALA A 517 10.60 -6.37 -1.55
CA ALA A 517 11.98 -5.87 -1.58
C ALA A 517 12.85 -6.51 -2.68
N ARG A 518 12.53 -7.75 -3.12
CA ARG A 518 13.21 -8.39 -4.24
C ARG A 518 12.78 -7.80 -5.59
N SER A 519 11.52 -7.38 -5.74
CA SER A 519 11.08 -6.67 -6.95
C SER A 519 11.70 -5.27 -7.02
N GLU A 520 11.90 -4.63 -5.88
CA GLU A 520 12.65 -3.36 -5.79
C GLU A 520 14.12 -3.54 -6.20
N ALA A 521 14.78 -4.58 -5.71
CA ALA A 521 16.13 -4.94 -6.14
C ALA A 521 16.20 -5.24 -7.65
N ALA A 522 15.12 -5.78 -8.23
CA ALA A 522 14.97 -5.93 -9.67
C ALA A 522 14.62 -4.62 -10.39
N GLY A 523 14.47 -3.50 -9.69
CA GLY A 523 14.23 -2.16 -10.26
C GLY A 523 12.79 -1.92 -10.75
N LEU A 524 11.80 -2.65 -10.24
CA LEU A 524 10.39 -2.45 -10.52
C LEU A 524 9.58 -2.41 -9.22
N VAL A 525 8.95 -1.28 -8.93
CA VAL A 525 8.19 -1.05 -7.69
C VAL A 525 6.77 -0.61 -8.01
N ALA A 526 5.79 -1.15 -7.31
CA ALA A 526 4.39 -0.76 -7.42
C ALA A 526 3.85 -0.30 -6.05
N ALA A 527 3.25 0.90 -6.00
CA ALA A 527 2.73 1.45 -4.74
C ALA A 527 1.68 2.54 -4.97
N THR A 528 0.96 2.91 -3.92
CA THR A 528 0.22 4.17 -3.91
C THR A 528 1.18 5.36 -3.81
N VAL A 529 0.74 6.53 -4.30
CA VAL A 529 1.55 7.78 -4.26
C VAL A 529 1.98 8.11 -2.82
N HIS A 530 1.09 7.92 -1.84
CA HIS A 530 1.39 8.17 -0.43
C HIS A 530 2.56 7.31 0.07
N ARG A 531 2.60 6.06 -0.32
CA ARG A 531 3.61 5.09 0.11
C ARG A 531 4.94 5.24 -0.63
N PHE A 532 4.94 5.94 -1.76
CA PHE A 532 6.15 6.17 -2.57
C PHE A 532 6.91 7.44 -2.18
N GLN A 533 6.43 8.18 -1.16
CA GLN A 533 7.12 9.38 -0.68
C GLN A 533 8.52 9.04 -0.17
N GLY A 534 9.52 9.89 -0.52
CA GLY A 534 10.93 9.64 -0.22
C GLY A 534 11.69 8.78 -1.25
N ALA A 535 11.01 7.96 -2.05
CA ALA A 535 11.63 7.16 -3.12
C ALA A 535 11.65 7.90 -4.47
N GLU A 536 12.48 7.45 -5.39
CA GLU A 536 12.59 7.99 -6.77
C GLU A 536 12.97 6.87 -7.74
N GLN A 537 12.56 6.99 -9.01
CA GLN A 537 12.85 6.04 -10.09
C GLN A 537 13.28 6.77 -11.36
N ASP A 538 14.01 6.10 -12.26
CA ASP A 538 14.39 6.67 -13.54
C ASP A 538 13.15 6.98 -14.39
N ALA A 539 12.17 6.08 -14.38
CA ALA A 539 10.87 6.28 -15.00
C ALA A 539 9.71 5.99 -14.03
N VAL A 540 8.63 6.73 -14.17
CA VAL A 540 7.38 6.54 -13.43
C VAL A 540 6.22 6.38 -14.39
N VAL A 541 5.37 5.39 -14.14
CA VAL A 541 4.07 5.23 -14.78
C VAL A 541 3.01 5.57 -13.72
N LEU A 542 2.38 6.73 -13.85
CA LEU A 542 1.32 7.20 -12.97
C LEU A 542 -0.04 6.89 -13.59
N ASP A 543 -0.79 5.99 -12.99
CA ASP A 543 -2.12 5.60 -13.41
C ASP A 543 -3.18 6.29 -12.54
N LEU A 544 -3.99 7.15 -13.15
CA LEU A 544 -5.07 7.86 -12.46
C LEU A 544 -6.31 7.02 -12.25
N VAL A 545 -6.45 5.89 -12.93
CA VAL A 545 -7.51 4.87 -12.74
C VAL A 545 -8.92 5.33 -13.12
N ASP A 546 -9.29 6.55 -12.73
CA ASP A 546 -10.64 7.10 -12.88
C ASP A 546 -11.09 7.15 -14.34
N ALA A 547 -12.20 6.48 -14.63
CA ALA A 547 -12.80 6.34 -15.95
C ALA A 547 -14.33 6.18 -15.84
N PHE A 548 -15.02 6.01 -16.97
CA PHE A 548 -16.43 5.61 -16.95
C PHE A 548 -16.64 4.33 -16.13
N GLY A 549 -17.85 4.16 -15.60
CA GLY A 549 -18.17 3.15 -14.58
C GLY A 549 -18.38 3.78 -13.21
N GLN A 550 -17.82 4.97 -12.98
CA GLN A 550 -18.05 5.79 -11.80
C GLN A 550 -18.82 7.08 -12.17
N ARG A 551 -19.53 7.64 -11.19
CA ARG A 551 -20.28 8.91 -11.38
C ARG A 551 -19.35 10.13 -11.53
N GLY A 552 -18.19 10.10 -10.90
CA GLY A 552 -17.19 11.16 -10.92
C GLY A 552 -15.82 10.67 -10.47
N PRO A 553 -14.78 11.52 -10.59
CA PRO A 553 -13.45 11.22 -10.07
C PRO A 553 -13.47 11.00 -8.57
N GLY A 554 -12.50 10.26 -8.05
CA GLY A 554 -12.34 10.06 -6.61
C GLY A 554 -12.00 11.38 -5.89
N GLY A 555 -12.36 11.47 -4.60
CA GLY A 555 -12.18 12.67 -3.80
C GLY A 555 -10.75 13.22 -3.82
N ILE A 556 -9.77 12.35 -3.96
CA ILE A 556 -8.35 12.71 -4.06
C ILE A 556 -8.04 13.54 -5.31
N LEU A 557 -8.67 13.24 -6.45
CA LEU A 557 -8.43 13.94 -7.72
C LEU A 557 -9.40 15.13 -7.93
N SER A 558 -10.53 15.14 -7.24
CA SER A 558 -11.60 16.12 -7.46
C SER A 558 -11.41 17.47 -6.76
N ARG A 559 -10.44 17.59 -5.86
CA ARG A 559 -10.20 18.81 -5.08
C ARG A 559 -9.40 19.85 -5.89
N ARG A 560 -9.60 21.14 -5.56
CA ARG A 560 -8.97 22.30 -6.23
C ARG A 560 -7.47 22.40 -5.92
N ALA A 561 -6.74 23.24 -6.69
CA ALA A 561 -5.35 23.57 -6.44
C ALA A 561 -5.13 24.06 -5.00
N GLY A 562 -3.97 23.78 -4.43
CA GLY A 562 -3.62 24.13 -3.04
C GLY A 562 -4.08 23.12 -1.98
N ASN A 563 -4.78 22.06 -2.35
CA ASN A 563 -5.31 21.03 -1.46
C ASN A 563 -4.61 19.65 -1.67
N THR A 564 -5.17 18.62 -1.06
CA THR A 564 -4.64 17.24 -1.11
C THR A 564 -4.40 16.74 -2.54
N GLY A 565 -5.24 17.14 -3.51
CA GLY A 565 -5.07 16.72 -4.91
C GLY A 565 -3.80 17.29 -5.56
N GLN A 566 -3.48 18.58 -5.34
CA GLN A 566 -2.26 19.18 -5.83
C GLN A 566 -1.03 18.55 -5.17
N ARG A 567 -1.04 18.36 -3.85
CA ARG A 567 0.06 17.74 -3.11
C ARG A 567 0.33 16.33 -3.61
N LEU A 568 -0.72 15.54 -3.89
CA LEU A 568 -0.60 14.18 -4.41
C LEU A 568 0.01 14.16 -5.83
N VAL A 569 -0.48 15.00 -6.75
CA VAL A 569 0.08 15.09 -8.11
C VAL A 569 1.54 15.54 -8.07
N ASN A 570 1.86 16.53 -7.22
CA ASN A 570 3.22 16.99 -7.01
C ASN A 570 4.15 15.85 -6.57
N VAL A 571 3.75 15.09 -5.55
CA VAL A 571 4.54 13.94 -5.08
C VAL A 571 4.72 12.92 -6.20
N ALA A 572 3.64 12.54 -6.91
CA ALA A 572 3.71 11.52 -7.96
C ALA A 572 4.66 11.91 -9.10
N VAL A 573 4.51 13.12 -9.63
CA VAL A 573 5.32 13.64 -10.74
C VAL A 573 6.79 13.74 -10.36
N THR A 574 7.08 14.21 -9.14
CA THR A 574 8.45 14.42 -8.66
C THR A 574 9.19 13.14 -8.26
N ARG A 575 8.54 11.97 -8.38
CA ARG A 575 9.22 10.66 -8.23
C ARG A 575 10.00 10.27 -9.48
N ALA A 576 9.67 10.83 -10.65
CA ALA A 576 10.34 10.54 -11.90
C ALA A 576 11.65 11.36 -12.04
N ARG A 577 12.77 10.67 -12.29
CA ARG A 577 14.05 11.31 -12.55
C ARG A 577 14.16 11.76 -14.01
N GLY A 578 13.77 10.91 -14.96
CA GLY A 578 13.97 11.15 -16.39
C GLY A 578 12.72 11.05 -17.26
N LYS A 579 11.76 10.20 -16.88
CA LYS A 579 10.60 9.92 -17.73
C LYS A 579 9.33 9.68 -16.91
N LEU A 580 8.24 10.35 -17.30
CA LEU A 580 6.91 10.20 -16.70
C LEU A 580 5.90 9.80 -17.77
N PHE A 581 5.25 8.66 -17.58
CA PHE A 581 4.03 8.27 -18.28
C PHE A 581 2.82 8.53 -17.39
N LEU A 582 1.88 9.32 -17.88
CA LEU A 582 0.61 9.58 -17.22
C LEU A 582 -0.50 8.81 -17.96
N LEU A 583 -1.02 7.74 -17.35
CA LEU A 583 -2.17 7.01 -17.87
C LEU A 583 -3.45 7.65 -17.36
N ALA A 584 -4.34 8.06 -18.27
CA ALA A 584 -5.58 8.73 -17.88
C ALA A 584 -6.70 8.50 -18.92
N HIS A 585 -7.92 8.31 -18.46
CA HIS A 585 -9.10 8.42 -19.29
C HIS A 585 -9.47 9.90 -19.42
N ARG A 586 -8.79 10.59 -20.34
CA ARG A 586 -8.81 12.05 -20.46
C ARG A 586 -10.22 12.62 -20.60
N SER A 587 -11.02 12.09 -21.51
CA SER A 587 -12.37 12.60 -21.76
C SER A 587 -13.30 12.51 -20.55
N PHE A 588 -13.15 11.46 -19.71
CA PHE A 588 -13.88 11.35 -18.46
C PHE A 588 -13.42 12.41 -17.45
N LEU A 589 -12.11 12.55 -17.24
CA LEU A 589 -11.56 13.47 -16.25
C LEU A 589 -11.81 14.94 -16.63
N GLU A 590 -11.66 15.32 -17.90
CA GLU A 590 -11.92 16.67 -18.38
C GLU A 590 -13.40 17.06 -18.28
N SER A 591 -14.32 16.10 -18.47
CA SER A 591 -15.75 16.34 -18.33
C SER A 591 -16.23 16.49 -16.88
N ARG A 592 -15.41 16.12 -15.89
CA ARG A 592 -15.80 16.03 -14.47
C ARG A 592 -14.96 16.87 -13.51
N LEU A 593 -13.73 17.23 -13.89
CA LEU A 593 -12.84 18.04 -13.07
C LEU A 593 -12.98 19.53 -13.43
N PRO A 594 -12.87 20.44 -12.45
CA PRO A 594 -12.77 21.86 -12.71
C PRO A 594 -11.61 22.22 -13.63
N GLY A 595 -11.70 23.33 -14.37
CA GLY A 595 -10.67 23.77 -15.31
C GLY A 595 -9.31 24.07 -14.66
N ASP A 596 -9.30 24.48 -13.41
CA ASP A 596 -8.14 24.77 -12.56
C ASP A 596 -7.60 23.56 -11.80
N ALA A 597 -8.20 22.37 -11.94
CA ALA A 597 -7.68 21.16 -11.30
C ALA A 597 -6.27 20.85 -11.77
N THR A 598 -5.37 20.52 -10.83
CA THR A 598 -3.94 20.22 -11.10
C THR A 598 -3.74 19.14 -12.15
N VAL A 599 -4.62 18.12 -12.19
CA VAL A 599 -4.58 17.07 -13.23
C VAL A 599 -4.83 17.66 -14.62
N ARG A 600 -5.79 18.61 -14.77
CA ARG A 600 -6.05 19.27 -16.04
C ARG A 600 -4.92 20.25 -16.44
N GLN A 601 -4.29 20.88 -15.45
CA GLN A 601 -3.06 21.66 -15.69
C GLN A 601 -1.93 20.76 -16.22
N LEU A 602 -1.77 19.55 -15.64
CA LEU A 602 -0.77 18.58 -16.09
C LEU A 602 -1.05 18.10 -17.53
N PHE A 603 -2.32 17.85 -17.90
CA PHE A 603 -2.67 17.50 -19.28
C PHE A 603 -2.24 18.60 -20.26
N ARG A 604 -2.62 19.86 -20.00
CA ARG A 604 -2.23 21.01 -20.85
C ARG A 604 -0.73 21.19 -20.93
N PHE A 605 -0.03 21.02 -19.80
CA PHE A 605 1.41 21.14 -19.79
C PHE A 605 2.09 20.04 -20.62
N ILE A 606 1.61 18.80 -20.56
CA ILE A 606 2.15 17.70 -21.38
C ILE A 606 1.84 17.92 -22.87
N GLU A 607 0.68 18.46 -23.23
CA GLU A 607 0.36 18.82 -24.62
C GLU A 607 1.36 19.83 -25.20
N GLN A 608 1.82 20.78 -24.39
CA GLN A 608 2.73 21.82 -24.82
C GLN A 608 4.21 21.41 -24.77
N ASN A 609 4.59 20.57 -23.81
CA ASN A 609 6.01 20.31 -23.48
C ASN A 609 6.40 18.83 -23.53
N GLY A 610 5.47 17.94 -23.93
CA GLY A 610 5.66 16.50 -23.94
C GLY A 610 5.04 15.85 -25.16
N ARG A 611 4.59 14.60 -24.98
CA ARG A 611 3.93 13.83 -26.04
C ARG A 611 2.58 13.29 -25.54
N VAL A 612 1.55 13.38 -26.39
CA VAL A 612 0.25 12.72 -26.17
C VAL A 612 0.16 11.53 -27.12
N VAL A 613 -0.16 10.35 -26.57
CA VAL A 613 -0.31 9.10 -27.32
C VAL A 613 -1.68 8.51 -26.98
N LYS A 614 -2.41 8.04 -27.98
CA LYS A 614 -3.66 7.32 -27.76
C LYS A 614 -3.38 5.89 -27.31
N GLY A 615 -4.29 5.33 -26.50
CA GLY A 615 -4.12 3.99 -25.94
C GLY A 615 -3.95 2.92 -27.03
N ARG A 616 -4.70 3.01 -28.14
CA ARG A 616 -4.55 2.10 -29.29
C ARG A 616 -3.24 2.25 -30.03
N GLU A 617 -2.78 3.49 -30.21
CA GLU A 617 -1.48 3.78 -30.83
C GLU A 617 -0.34 3.14 -30.00
N LEU A 618 -0.42 3.30 -28.67
CA LEU A 618 0.55 2.70 -27.76
C LEU A 618 0.55 1.17 -27.87
N LEU A 619 -0.65 0.55 -27.85
CA LEU A 619 -0.79 -0.92 -27.94
C LEU A 619 -0.25 -1.46 -29.28
N ALA A 620 -0.47 -0.74 -30.38
CA ALA A 620 0.05 -1.13 -31.70
C ALA A 620 1.60 -1.12 -31.76
N GLY A 621 2.24 -0.26 -30.94
CA GLY A 621 3.69 -0.16 -30.85
C GLY A 621 4.33 -1.10 -29.80
N LEU A 622 3.52 -1.84 -29.05
CA LEU A 622 3.99 -2.77 -28.01
C LEU A 622 3.79 -4.23 -28.47
N PRO A 623 4.56 -5.19 -27.92
CA PRO A 623 4.34 -6.60 -28.19
C PRO A 623 2.90 -7.04 -27.85
N ALA A 624 2.30 -7.89 -28.66
CA ALA A 624 0.93 -8.40 -28.47
C ALA A 624 0.75 -9.27 -27.21
N GLY A 625 1.82 -9.55 -26.51
CA GLY A 625 1.81 -10.31 -25.27
C GLY A 625 3.04 -10.06 -24.41
N LEU A 626 2.91 -10.43 -23.14
CA LEU A 626 3.95 -10.36 -22.15
C LEU A 626 4.04 -11.72 -21.45
N ARG A 627 5.24 -12.28 -21.37
CA ARG A 627 5.49 -13.48 -20.59
C ARG A 627 6.50 -13.20 -19.48
N GLY A 628 6.15 -13.54 -18.25
CA GLY A 628 6.97 -13.47 -17.05
C GLY A 628 7.21 -14.83 -16.41
N ALA A 629 7.73 -14.85 -15.20
CA ALA A 629 8.02 -16.08 -14.46
C ALA A 629 6.76 -16.89 -14.11
N ALA A 630 5.67 -16.20 -13.72
CA ALA A 630 4.40 -16.81 -13.34
C ALA A 630 3.20 -15.99 -13.85
N LEU A 631 3.40 -15.26 -14.94
CA LEU A 631 2.36 -14.42 -15.55
C LEU A 631 2.51 -14.46 -17.06
N GLU A 632 1.39 -14.62 -17.76
CA GLU A 632 1.28 -14.35 -19.20
C GLU A 632 0.10 -13.41 -19.44
N LEU A 633 0.35 -12.35 -20.20
CA LEU A 633 -0.67 -11.44 -20.73
C LEU A 633 -0.65 -11.52 -22.25
N ARG A 634 -1.83 -11.66 -22.84
CA ARG A 634 -2.02 -11.53 -24.29
C ARG A 634 -3.18 -10.60 -24.56
N TRP A 635 -3.03 -9.73 -25.53
CA TRP A 635 -4.15 -8.96 -26.05
C TRP A 635 -4.46 -9.26 -27.47
N TYR A 636 -5.73 -9.03 -27.78
CA TYR A 636 -6.33 -9.32 -29.04
C TYR A 636 -7.07 -8.06 -29.48
N GLY A 637 -6.61 -7.46 -30.58
CA GLY A 637 -7.31 -6.38 -31.29
C GLY A 637 -8.46 -6.91 -32.12
N GLU A 638 -8.50 -8.22 -32.39
CA GLU A 638 -9.51 -8.88 -33.19
C GLU A 638 -10.30 -9.91 -32.39
N ARG A 639 -11.60 -9.99 -32.64
CA ARG A 639 -12.50 -10.90 -31.95
C ARG A 639 -12.25 -12.38 -32.23
N ARG A 640 -11.95 -12.72 -33.48
CA ARG A 640 -11.88 -14.11 -33.97
C ARG A 640 -10.78 -14.93 -33.25
N PRO A 641 -9.52 -14.47 -33.18
CA PRO A 641 -8.49 -15.18 -32.43
C PRO A 641 -8.78 -15.19 -30.94
N ALA A 642 -9.29 -14.08 -30.35
CA ALA A 642 -9.67 -14.05 -28.94
C ALA A 642 -10.72 -15.11 -28.59
N LEU A 643 -11.76 -15.23 -29.43
CA LEU A 643 -12.84 -16.21 -29.21
C LEU A 643 -12.34 -17.65 -29.36
N ALA A 644 -11.42 -17.91 -30.26
CA ALA A 644 -10.84 -19.25 -30.45
C ALA A 644 -10.04 -19.69 -29.20
N ASP A 645 -9.16 -18.83 -28.70
CA ASP A 645 -8.36 -19.11 -27.52
C ASP A 645 -9.26 -19.20 -26.26
N TRP A 646 -10.30 -18.36 -26.16
CA TRP A 646 -11.28 -18.42 -25.09
C TRP A 646 -12.05 -19.74 -25.07
N GLN A 647 -12.49 -20.23 -26.25
CA GLN A 647 -13.19 -21.51 -26.38
C GLN A 647 -12.30 -22.67 -25.95
N GLU A 648 -11.02 -22.63 -26.25
CA GLU A 648 -10.07 -23.64 -25.86
C GLU A 648 -9.80 -23.64 -24.35
N ASP A 649 -9.64 -22.46 -23.76
CA ASP A 649 -9.50 -22.33 -22.29
C ASP A 649 -10.75 -22.88 -21.58
N VAL A 650 -11.95 -22.52 -22.06
CA VAL A 650 -13.23 -22.99 -21.50
C VAL A 650 -13.36 -24.52 -21.65
N ARG A 651 -12.94 -25.10 -22.77
CA ARG A 651 -13.00 -26.55 -23.03
C ARG A 651 -12.12 -27.35 -22.08
N ARG A 652 -10.94 -26.80 -21.70
CA ARG A 652 -9.95 -27.47 -20.84
C ARG A 652 -10.18 -27.24 -19.36
N ALA A 653 -11.11 -26.37 -19.01
CA ALA A 653 -11.32 -25.94 -17.64
C ALA A 653 -11.94 -27.02 -16.75
N ALA A 654 -11.61 -27.01 -15.48
CA ALA A 654 -12.40 -27.69 -14.46
C ALA A 654 -13.63 -26.88 -14.05
N ALA A 655 -13.55 -25.56 -14.17
CA ALA A 655 -14.58 -24.63 -13.76
C ALA A 655 -14.50 -23.31 -14.53
N VAL A 656 -15.63 -22.71 -14.88
CA VAL A 656 -15.74 -21.43 -15.58
C VAL A 656 -16.79 -20.54 -14.92
N GLN A 657 -16.43 -19.31 -14.63
CA GLN A 657 -17.36 -18.26 -14.26
C GLN A 657 -17.38 -17.18 -15.34
N LEU A 658 -18.55 -16.84 -15.83
CA LEU A 658 -18.74 -15.81 -16.86
C LEU A 658 -19.66 -14.71 -16.34
N ASP A 659 -19.20 -13.46 -16.38
CA ASP A 659 -19.99 -12.27 -16.15
C ASP A 659 -20.47 -11.70 -17.48
N TRP A 660 -21.79 -11.72 -17.72
CA TRP A 660 -22.39 -11.22 -18.95
C TRP A 660 -22.95 -9.82 -18.74
N PRO A 661 -22.55 -8.82 -19.57
CA PRO A 661 -23.03 -7.45 -19.41
C PRO A 661 -24.54 -7.32 -19.64
N ALA A 662 -25.20 -6.48 -18.83
CA ALA A 662 -26.65 -6.25 -18.94
C ALA A 662 -27.07 -5.68 -20.30
N ALA A 663 -26.22 -4.92 -20.95
CA ALA A 663 -26.46 -4.26 -22.23
C ALA A 663 -26.10 -5.12 -23.45
N ALA A 664 -25.57 -6.33 -23.24
CA ALA A 664 -25.00 -7.16 -24.31
C ALA A 664 -26.01 -7.95 -25.13
N GLY A 665 -27.29 -7.96 -24.76
CA GLY A 665 -28.27 -8.84 -25.39
C GLY A 665 -27.97 -10.34 -25.18
N PRO A 666 -28.67 -11.23 -25.90
CA PRO A 666 -28.44 -12.67 -25.79
C PRO A 666 -27.06 -13.06 -26.38
N PRO A 667 -26.36 -14.04 -25.76
CA PRO A 667 -25.09 -14.51 -26.30
C PRO A 667 -25.27 -15.27 -27.61
N GLU A 668 -24.31 -15.15 -28.51
CA GLU A 668 -24.31 -15.86 -29.79
C GLU A 668 -24.21 -17.37 -29.64
N ARG A 669 -24.64 -18.11 -30.68
CA ARG A 669 -24.54 -19.58 -30.74
C ARG A 669 -23.12 -20.11 -30.56
N THR A 670 -22.10 -19.38 -31.00
CA THR A 670 -20.69 -19.71 -30.84
C THR A 670 -20.27 -19.72 -29.36
N VAL A 671 -20.77 -18.79 -28.56
CA VAL A 671 -20.51 -18.67 -27.13
C VAL A 671 -21.32 -19.71 -26.36
N THR A 672 -22.63 -19.78 -26.59
CA THR A 672 -23.53 -20.74 -25.94
C THR A 672 -23.15 -22.19 -26.25
N GLY A 673 -22.80 -22.51 -27.51
CA GLY A 673 -22.33 -23.83 -27.91
C GLY A 673 -21.01 -24.23 -27.27
N ALA A 674 -20.09 -23.29 -27.01
CA ALA A 674 -18.86 -23.56 -26.26
C ALA A 674 -19.17 -23.91 -24.80
N LEU A 675 -20.05 -23.15 -24.14
CA LEU A 675 -20.48 -23.40 -22.76
C LEU A 675 -21.24 -24.72 -22.62
N GLN A 676 -22.12 -25.07 -23.58
CA GLN A 676 -22.83 -26.34 -23.61
C GLN A 676 -21.88 -27.53 -23.78
N ARG A 677 -20.90 -27.44 -24.69
CA ARG A 677 -19.86 -28.48 -24.83
C ARG A 677 -19.00 -28.63 -23.58
N ALA A 678 -18.63 -27.51 -22.94
CA ALA A 678 -17.90 -27.53 -21.67
C ALA A 678 -18.70 -28.22 -20.57
N LEU A 679 -19.99 -27.88 -20.46
CA LEU A 679 -20.91 -28.51 -19.52
C LEU A 679 -21.06 -30.02 -19.74
N ALA A 680 -21.23 -30.43 -20.99
CA ALA A 680 -21.29 -31.85 -21.38
C ALA A 680 -19.98 -32.58 -21.07
N GLY A 681 -18.84 -31.89 -21.11
CA GLY A 681 -17.52 -32.39 -20.72
C GLY A 681 -17.26 -32.38 -19.21
N GLY A 682 -18.26 -32.03 -18.37
CA GLY A 682 -18.14 -32.05 -16.92
C GLY A 682 -17.56 -30.75 -16.32
N VAL A 683 -17.36 -29.69 -17.11
CA VAL A 683 -16.91 -28.38 -16.62
C VAL A 683 -18.02 -27.75 -15.75
N ARG A 684 -17.67 -27.31 -14.58
CA ARG A 684 -18.60 -26.59 -13.69
C ARG A 684 -18.77 -25.15 -14.18
N LEU A 685 -20.02 -24.71 -14.39
CA LEU A 685 -20.34 -23.39 -14.89
C LEU A 685 -21.04 -22.52 -13.86
N LEU A 686 -20.70 -21.22 -13.87
CA LEU A 686 -21.45 -20.15 -13.22
C LEU A 686 -21.59 -18.98 -14.19
N LEU A 687 -22.81 -18.59 -14.47
CA LEU A 687 -23.13 -17.46 -15.34
C LEU A 687 -23.76 -16.37 -14.49
N ARG A 688 -23.19 -15.16 -14.51
CA ARG A 688 -23.73 -14.01 -13.76
C ARG A 688 -24.19 -12.94 -14.75
N ALA A 689 -25.41 -12.44 -14.58
CA ALA A 689 -25.95 -11.33 -15.36
C ALA A 689 -26.91 -10.48 -14.52
N ALA A 690 -26.93 -9.16 -14.75
CA ALA A 690 -27.85 -8.25 -14.05
C ALA A 690 -29.32 -8.45 -14.48
N ARG A 691 -29.53 -8.80 -15.73
CA ARG A 691 -30.81 -9.26 -16.30
C ARG A 691 -30.51 -10.53 -17.08
N PRO A 692 -31.18 -11.65 -16.75
CA PRO A 692 -30.93 -12.90 -17.47
C PRO A 692 -31.21 -12.69 -18.96
N PRO A 693 -30.21 -12.69 -19.84
CA PRO A 693 -30.46 -12.78 -21.28
C PRO A 693 -31.05 -14.17 -21.57
N ALA A 694 -31.65 -14.32 -22.75
CA ALA A 694 -32.16 -15.62 -23.18
C ALA A 694 -30.99 -16.58 -23.50
N PHE A 695 -30.42 -17.18 -22.44
CA PHE A 695 -29.55 -18.33 -22.59
C PHE A 695 -30.36 -19.58 -22.94
N PRO A 696 -29.80 -20.54 -23.66
CA PRO A 696 -30.42 -21.84 -23.90
C PRO A 696 -30.92 -22.51 -22.61
N PRO A 697 -32.02 -23.30 -22.65
CA PRO A 697 -32.60 -23.92 -21.46
C PRO A 697 -31.61 -24.72 -20.61
N GLU A 698 -30.63 -25.37 -21.25
CA GLU A 698 -29.60 -26.18 -20.60
C GLU A 698 -28.64 -25.33 -19.75
N LEU A 699 -28.45 -24.04 -20.08
CA LEU A 699 -27.57 -23.10 -19.36
C LEU A 699 -28.33 -22.28 -18.31
N GLN A 700 -29.66 -22.22 -18.36
CA GLN A 700 -30.48 -21.46 -17.39
C GLN A 700 -30.24 -21.87 -15.93
N PRO A 701 -30.08 -23.17 -15.59
CA PRO A 701 -29.82 -23.60 -14.20
C PRO A 701 -28.54 -23.01 -13.59
N TYR A 702 -27.60 -22.56 -14.40
CA TYR A 702 -26.29 -22.01 -13.99
C TYR A 702 -26.27 -20.49 -13.96
N LEU A 703 -27.40 -19.84 -14.28
CA LEU A 703 -27.52 -18.38 -14.37
C LEU A 703 -27.95 -17.79 -13.03
N VAL A 704 -27.18 -16.83 -12.55
CA VAL A 704 -27.42 -16.10 -11.30
C VAL A 704 -27.59 -14.63 -11.58
N SER A 705 -28.57 -13.99 -10.93
CA SER A 705 -28.74 -12.55 -11.00
C SER A 705 -27.65 -11.85 -10.18
N HIS A 706 -26.84 -11.01 -10.83
CA HIS A 706 -25.78 -10.22 -10.19
C HIS A 706 -25.69 -8.86 -10.90
N PRO A 707 -25.34 -7.75 -10.20
CA PRO A 707 -25.07 -6.49 -10.87
C PRO A 707 -23.95 -6.70 -11.87
N ALA A 708 -24.32 -6.87 -13.14
CA ALA A 708 -23.40 -7.33 -14.16
C ALA A 708 -22.29 -6.31 -14.45
N ALA A 709 -21.12 -6.81 -14.75
CA ALA A 709 -20.04 -6.04 -15.34
C ALA A 709 -20.52 -5.36 -16.63
N ARG A 710 -19.98 -4.19 -16.94
CA ARG A 710 -20.24 -3.49 -18.22
C ARG A 710 -19.43 -4.08 -19.37
N ILE A 711 -18.41 -4.86 -19.04
CA ILE A 711 -17.55 -5.61 -19.94
C ILE A 711 -17.63 -7.07 -19.53
N PRO A 712 -17.66 -8.05 -20.46
CA PRO A 712 -17.64 -9.44 -20.10
C PRO A 712 -16.31 -9.80 -19.44
N PHE A 713 -16.39 -10.57 -18.36
CA PHE A 713 -15.26 -11.20 -17.68
C PHE A 713 -15.46 -12.71 -17.69
N THR A 714 -14.38 -13.45 -17.91
CA THR A 714 -14.42 -14.90 -17.73
C THR A 714 -13.25 -15.33 -16.83
N ALA A 715 -13.57 -15.97 -15.72
CA ALA A 715 -12.59 -16.68 -14.91
C ALA A 715 -12.62 -18.17 -15.27
N VAL A 716 -11.47 -18.72 -15.63
CA VAL A 716 -11.28 -20.12 -15.99
C VAL A 716 -10.39 -20.77 -14.93
N GLY A 717 -10.97 -21.53 -14.04
CA GLY A 717 -10.29 -22.00 -12.84
C GLY A 717 -9.80 -20.81 -11.99
N ARG A 718 -8.60 -20.90 -11.43
CA ARG A 718 -7.95 -19.85 -10.65
C ARG A 718 -6.77 -19.21 -11.36
N GLU A 719 -6.45 -19.71 -12.55
CA GLU A 719 -5.20 -19.44 -13.24
C GLU A 719 -5.36 -18.57 -14.48
N ILE A 720 -6.58 -18.51 -15.06
CA ILE A 720 -6.85 -17.75 -16.28
C ILE A 720 -8.01 -16.80 -16.06
N PHE A 721 -7.81 -15.56 -16.48
CA PHE A 721 -8.82 -14.51 -16.44
C PHE A 721 -8.87 -13.80 -17.79
N TRP A 722 -10.08 -13.66 -18.34
CA TRP A 722 -10.36 -12.93 -19.57
C TRP A 722 -11.07 -11.63 -19.26
N PHE A 723 -10.50 -10.54 -19.73
CA PHE A 723 -11.12 -9.21 -19.78
C PHE A 723 -11.66 -9.00 -21.20
N GLY A 724 -12.93 -8.63 -21.33
CA GLY A 724 -13.52 -8.29 -22.62
C GLY A 724 -13.72 -9.48 -23.56
N CYS A 725 -13.80 -10.71 -23.08
CA CYS A 725 -14.14 -11.90 -23.89
C CYS A 725 -15.05 -12.84 -23.08
N PRO A 726 -16.08 -13.44 -23.72
CA PRO A 726 -16.53 -13.23 -25.11
C PRO A 726 -17.35 -11.94 -25.25
N TRP A 727 -17.09 -11.15 -26.30
CA TRP A 727 -17.91 -9.99 -26.60
C TRP A 727 -19.23 -10.38 -27.27
N PRO A 728 -20.31 -9.62 -27.02
CA PRO A 728 -21.55 -9.75 -27.79
C PRO A 728 -21.37 -9.40 -29.29
N GLY A 729 -22.19 -9.96 -30.17
CA GLY A 729 -22.05 -9.86 -31.62
C GLY A 729 -22.50 -8.55 -32.29
N ASP A 730 -22.80 -7.48 -31.58
CA ASP A 730 -23.49 -6.27 -32.09
C ASP A 730 -22.69 -5.29 -32.96
N GLY A 731 -21.51 -5.67 -33.41
CA GLY A 731 -20.79 -5.01 -34.53
C GLY A 731 -20.26 -3.58 -34.29
N ARG A 732 -20.50 -2.94 -33.15
CA ARG A 732 -20.34 -1.49 -33.00
C ARG A 732 -19.04 -0.98 -32.34
N VAL A 733 -18.13 -1.82 -31.90
CA VAL A 733 -16.89 -1.34 -31.25
C VAL A 733 -15.72 -2.24 -31.61
N ASP A 734 -14.61 -1.65 -31.99
CA ASP A 734 -13.28 -2.27 -32.01
C ASP A 734 -12.95 -2.81 -30.63
N ARG A 735 -12.90 -4.09 -30.48
CA ARG A 735 -12.99 -4.77 -29.18
C ARG A 735 -11.64 -5.31 -28.77
N LEU A 736 -11.12 -4.74 -27.71
CA LEU A 736 -9.92 -5.22 -27.07
C LEU A 736 -10.29 -6.33 -26.11
N SER A 737 -9.67 -7.49 -26.25
CA SER A 737 -9.72 -8.56 -25.25
C SER A 737 -8.32 -8.79 -24.69
N VAL A 738 -8.25 -9.09 -23.38
CA VAL A 738 -7.00 -9.42 -22.69
C VAL A 738 -7.14 -10.75 -21.97
N ARG A 739 -6.24 -11.68 -22.26
CA ARG A 739 -6.07 -12.93 -21.54
C ARG A 739 -4.96 -12.77 -20.52
N VAL A 740 -5.26 -13.02 -19.26
CA VAL A 740 -4.31 -13.06 -18.15
C VAL A 740 -4.18 -14.50 -17.70
N SER A 741 -2.97 -15.04 -17.68
CA SER A 741 -2.67 -16.35 -17.10
C SER A 741 -1.65 -16.17 -15.98
N GLY A 742 -1.99 -16.63 -14.79
CA GLY A 742 -1.18 -16.51 -13.56
C GLY A 742 -2.04 -16.44 -12.32
N GLU A 743 -1.88 -17.42 -11.43
CA GLU A 743 -2.78 -17.63 -10.29
C GLU A 743 -2.95 -16.38 -9.42
N ARG A 744 -1.87 -15.72 -9.05
CA ARG A 744 -1.91 -14.56 -8.15
C ARG A 744 -2.67 -13.37 -8.74
N ALA A 745 -2.39 -13.03 -10.00
CA ALA A 745 -3.08 -11.95 -10.70
C ALA A 745 -4.56 -12.26 -10.90
N CYS A 746 -4.87 -13.48 -11.31
CA CYS A 746 -6.25 -13.94 -11.51
C CYS A 746 -7.04 -13.94 -10.20
N ARG A 747 -6.48 -14.46 -9.12
CA ARG A 747 -7.10 -14.43 -7.77
C ARG A 747 -7.39 -13.00 -7.31
N THR A 748 -6.47 -12.05 -7.53
CA THR A 748 -6.68 -10.64 -7.18
C THR A 748 -7.82 -10.02 -7.98
N LEU A 749 -7.87 -10.25 -9.30
CA LEU A 749 -8.96 -9.78 -10.16
C LEU A 749 -10.30 -10.38 -9.76
N MET A 750 -10.34 -11.70 -9.52
CA MET A 750 -11.54 -12.41 -9.09
C MET A 750 -12.05 -11.87 -7.73
N TYR A 751 -11.16 -11.67 -6.79
CA TYR A 751 -11.51 -11.09 -5.49
C TYR A 751 -12.10 -9.69 -5.62
N PHE A 752 -11.50 -8.82 -6.45
CA PHE A 752 -11.99 -7.45 -6.65
C PHE A 752 -13.34 -7.38 -7.38
N LEU A 753 -13.60 -8.34 -8.24
CA LEU A 753 -14.85 -8.44 -9.02
C LEU A 753 -15.88 -9.33 -8.33
N GLU A 754 -15.62 -9.73 -7.07
CA GLU A 754 -16.48 -10.63 -6.31
C GLU A 754 -16.75 -11.96 -7.02
N MET A 755 -15.77 -12.42 -7.82
CA MET A 755 -15.79 -13.69 -8.54
C MET A 755 -15.16 -14.77 -7.66
N ASP A 756 -15.86 -15.23 -6.61
CA ASP A 756 -15.32 -16.26 -5.70
C ASP A 756 -15.68 -17.67 -6.18
N LEU A 757 -14.74 -18.34 -6.81
CA LEU A 757 -14.89 -19.73 -7.24
C LEU A 757 -15.04 -20.74 -6.09
N ARG A 758 -14.74 -20.37 -4.85
CA ARG A 758 -14.84 -21.32 -3.69
C ARG A 758 -16.27 -21.56 -3.25
N ARG A 759 -17.16 -20.57 -3.36
CA ARG A 759 -18.55 -20.66 -2.88
C ARG A 759 -19.48 -21.25 -3.91
N GLU A 760 -19.16 -21.18 -5.19
CA GLU A 760 -20.11 -21.26 -6.28
C GLU A 760 -19.97 -22.49 -7.16
N PHE A 761 -18.84 -23.20 -7.08
CA PHE A 761 -18.69 -24.50 -7.73
C PHE A 761 -19.17 -25.66 -6.85
N LEU A 762 -20.26 -25.41 -6.13
CA LEU A 762 -21.06 -26.49 -5.62
C LEU A 762 -21.74 -27.15 -6.83
N SER A 763 -21.30 -28.37 -7.15
CA SER A 763 -21.82 -29.13 -8.27
C SER A 763 -23.35 -29.11 -8.28
N GLY A 764 -23.96 -28.56 -9.31
CA GLY A 764 -25.37 -28.66 -9.59
C GLY A 764 -26.20 -27.40 -9.24
N ARG A 765 -27.21 -27.22 -9.93
CA ARG A 765 -28.36 -26.31 -10.08
C ARG A 765 -28.52 -25.04 -9.21
N TYR A 766 -27.76 -24.85 -8.09
CA TYR A 766 -27.91 -23.70 -7.18
C TYR A 766 -26.57 -23.24 -6.64
N ALA A 767 -26.19 -21.99 -6.93
CA ALA A 767 -24.92 -21.35 -6.52
C ALA A 767 -24.90 -20.88 -5.05
N GLY A 768 -25.67 -21.50 -4.16
CA GLY A 768 -25.74 -21.20 -2.73
C GLY A 768 -27.15 -21.31 -2.19
N LEU A 769 -27.27 -21.38 -0.87
CA LEU A 769 -28.56 -21.47 -0.17
C LEU A 769 -29.48 -20.30 -0.50
N ARG A 770 -28.92 -19.10 -0.70
CA ARG A 770 -29.70 -17.91 -1.07
C ARG A 770 -30.37 -18.08 -2.43
N ALA A 771 -29.61 -18.48 -3.46
CA ALA A 771 -30.15 -18.72 -4.79
C ALA A 771 -31.17 -19.88 -4.81
N TYR A 772 -30.93 -20.93 -4.01
CA TYR A 772 -31.91 -22.04 -3.83
C TYR A 772 -33.25 -21.53 -3.28
N VAL A 773 -33.19 -20.67 -2.27
CA VAL A 773 -34.38 -20.07 -1.65
C VAL A 773 -35.08 -19.11 -2.62
N GLU A 774 -34.34 -18.20 -3.26
CA GLU A 774 -34.90 -17.24 -4.20
C GLU A 774 -35.60 -17.87 -5.40
N ASN A 775 -35.11 -19.01 -5.85
CA ASN A 775 -35.71 -19.73 -6.98
C ASN A 775 -36.91 -20.62 -6.60
N ARG A 776 -37.09 -21.01 -5.32
CA ARG A 776 -38.10 -22.00 -4.89
C ARG A 776 -39.16 -21.45 -3.97
N PHE A 777 -38.93 -20.35 -3.31
CA PHE A 777 -39.83 -19.83 -2.29
C PHE A 777 -40.33 -18.43 -2.66
N PRO A 778 -41.45 -18.32 -3.40
CA PRO A 778 -42.08 -17.04 -3.67
C PRO A 778 -42.70 -16.46 -2.39
N CYS A 779 -42.66 -15.15 -2.25
CA CYS A 779 -43.35 -14.46 -1.17
C CYS A 779 -44.86 -14.64 -1.29
N PRO A 780 -45.57 -15.16 -0.25
CA PRO A 780 -47.02 -15.39 -0.31
C PRO A 780 -47.84 -14.11 -0.51
N ARG A 781 -47.26 -12.92 -0.20
CA ARG A 781 -47.96 -11.65 -0.29
C ARG A 781 -47.81 -10.97 -1.65
N CYS A 782 -46.64 -11.00 -2.27
CA CYS A 782 -46.38 -10.25 -3.50
C CYS A 782 -45.82 -11.11 -4.67
N GLY A 783 -45.64 -12.40 -4.48
CA GLY A 783 -45.15 -13.33 -5.50
C GLY A 783 -43.63 -13.18 -5.81
N ARG A 784 -42.93 -12.13 -5.30
CA ARG A 784 -41.48 -11.98 -5.50
C ARG A 784 -40.72 -13.00 -4.65
N PRO A 785 -39.47 -13.35 -5.03
CA PRO A 785 -38.68 -14.33 -4.28
C PRO A 785 -38.48 -13.93 -2.81
N LEU A 786 -38.44 -14.94 -1.93
CA LEU A 786 -37.87 -14.80 -0.60
C LEU A 786 -36.36 -14.97 -0.67
N THR A 787 -35.61 -14.27 0.17
CA THR A 787 -34.15 -14.37 0.27
C THR A 787 -33.69 -14.63 1.70
N VAL A 788 -32.52 -15.25 1.89
CA VAL A 788 -31.97 -15.54 3.22
C VAL A 788 -31.27 -14.28 3.76
N ARG A 789 -31.63 -13.84 4.95
CA ARG A 789 -31.07 -12.67 5.65
C ARG A 789 -30.65 -13.03 7.06
N ALA A 790 -29.62 -12.31 7.57
CA ALA A 790 -29.24 -12.38 8.97
C ALA A 790 -30.18 -11.52 9.83
N GLY A 791 -30.61 -12.04 10.96
CA GLY A 791 -31.37 -11.29 11.96
C GLY A 791 -30.48 -10.60 13.00
N ALA A 792 -31.02 -9.63 13.73
CA ALA A 792 -30.32 -8.87 14.75
C ALA A 792 -29.79 -9.69 15.95
N GLY A 793 -30.14 -10.97 16.07
CA GLY A 793 -29.78 -11.87 17.17
C GLY A 793 -29.14 -13.18 16.71
N GLU A 794 -28.19 -13.17 15.77
CA GLU A 794 -27.47 -14.36 15.25
C GLU A 794 -28.35 -15.45 14.57
N GLY A 795 -29.62 -15.21 14.32
CA GLY A 795 -30.51 -16.15 13.61
C GLY A 795 -30.64 -15.82 12.12
N TRP A 796 -31.02 -16.84 11.31
CA TRP A 796 -31.26 -16.69 9.87
C TRP A 796 -32.76 -16.76 9.58
N PHE A 797 -33.24 -15.89 8.66
CA PHE A 797 -34.62 -15.81 8.27
C PHE A 797 -34.78 -15.58 6.76
N LEU A 798 -35.99 -15.88 6.27
CA LEU A 798 -36.44 -15.63 4.92
C LEU A 798 -37.18 -14.29 4.90
N GLY A 799 -36.69 -13.32 4.14
CA GLY A 799 -37.32 -12.02 3.94
C GLY A 799 -37.67 -11.80 2.47
N CYS A 800 -38.74 -11.04 2.20
CA CYS A 800 -39.09 -10.70 0.83
C CYS A 800 -38.02 -9.83 0.17
N THR A 801 -37.65 -10.12 -1.10
CA THR A 801 -36.72 -9.30 -1.86
C THR A 801 -37.26 -7.91 -2.17
N ALA A 802 -38.59 -7.72 -2.11
CA ALA A 802 -39.25 -6.44 -2.29
C ALA A 802 -39.37 -5.58 -1.02
N TYR A 803 -38.76 -5.96 0.10
CA TYR A 803 -38.74 -5.11 1.31
C TYR A 803 -37.96 -3.82 1.05
N PRO A 804 -38.41 -2.61 1.41
CA PRO A 804 -39.56 -2.31 2.30
C PRO A 804 -40.94 -2.25 1.64
N ASP A 805 -41.05 -2.33 0.31
CA ASP A 805 -42.34 -2.20 -0.40
C ASP A 805 -43.29 -3.38 -0.08
N CYS A 806 -42.76 -4.53 0.30
CA CYS A 806 -43.53 -5.68 0.77
C CYS A 806 -43.16 -6.01 2.21
N THR A 807 -44.07 -5.80 3.12
CA THR A 807 -43.94 -6.07 4.56
C THR A 807 -44.34 -7.48 4.97
N HIS A 808 -44.07 -8.49 4.12
CA HIS A 808 -44.32 -9.89 4.51
C HIS A 808 -43.49 -10.24 5.75
N PRO A 809 -44.11 -10.86 6.81
CA PRO A 809 -43.38 -11.20 8.02
C PRO A 809 -42.22 -12.15 7.73
N ALA A 810 -41.07 -11.89 8.34
CA ALA A 810 -39.92 -12.74 8.22
C ALA A 810 -40.16 -14.12 8.82
N GLN A 811 -39.83 -15.18 8.07
CA GLN A 811 -39.94 -16.58 8.52
C GLN A 811 -38.54 -17.07 8.88
N ARG A 812 -38.42 -17.86 9.97
CA ARG A 812 -37.13 -18.49 10.31
C ARG A 812 -36.67 -19.45 9.21
N LEU A 813 -35.39 -19.44 8.88
CA LEU A 813 -34.81 -20.50 8.05
C LEU A 813 -34.87 -21.81 8.81
N THR A 814 -35.53 -22.84 8.21
CA THR A 814 -35.73 -24.13 8.85
C THR A 814 -34.72 -25.19 8.42
N PRO A 815 -34.45 -26.22 9.24
CA PRO A 815 -33.60 -27.34 8.84
C PRO A 815 -34.08 -28.05 7.58
N GLU A 816 -35.39 -28.12 7.33
CA GLU A 816 -35.98 -28.77 6.13
C GLU A 816 -35.57 -28.01 4.85
N ILE A 817 -35.61 -26.69 4.88
CA ILE A 817 -35.16 -25.84 3.75
C ILE A 817 -33.66 -26.05 3.50
N LEU A 818 -32.86 -26.07 4.59
CA LEU A 818 -31.43 -26.35 4.49
C LEU A 818 -31.17 -27.79 3.99
N ALA A 819 -31.90 -28.79 4.49
CA ALA A 819 -31.75 -30.17 4.01
C ALA A 819 -32.14 -30.32 2.53
N GLY A 820 -33.19 -29.62 2.09
CA GLY A 820 -33.57 -29.56 0.69
C GLY A 820 -32.46 -28.95 -0.20
N TYR A 821 -31.82 -27.90 0.28
CA TYR A 821 -30.64 -27.32 -0.39
C TYR A 821 -29.44 -28.29 -0.43
N LEU A 822 -29.06 -28.89 0.70
CA LEU A 822 -27.94 -29.83 0.78
C LEU A 822 -28.13 -31.02 -0.15
N ALA A 823 -29.33 -31.55 -0.22
CA ALA A 823 -29.67 -32.65 -1.12
C ALA A 823 -29.65 -32.23 -2.60
N ALA A 824 -30.17 -31.03 -2.90
CA ALA A 824 -30.18 -30.50 -4.27
C ALA A 824 -28.76 -30.11 -4.77
N ALA A 825 -27.92 -29.65 -3.87
CA ALA A 825 -26.55 -29.22 -4.15
C ALA A 825 -25.52 -30.36 -4.11
N GLY A 826 -25.89 -31.54 -3.58
CA GLY A 826 -24.99 -32.70 -3.48
C GLY A 826 -23.75 -32.46 -2.63
N LEU A 827 -23.87 -31.61 -1.59
CA LEU A 827 -22.73 -31.18 -0.79
C LEU A 827 -22.15 -32.29 0.06
N THR A 828 -20.79 -32.36 0.06
CA THR A 828 -20.04 -33.33 0.87
C THR A 828 -19.08 -32.60 1.80
N CYS A 829 -18.67 -33.24 2.88
CA CYS A 829 -17.55 -32.80 3.70
C CYS A 829 -16.22 -33.05 2.95
N PRO A 830 -15.09 -32.50 3.41
CA PRO A 830 -13.78 -32.74 2.76
C PRO A 830 -13.36 -34.22 2.66
N ALA A 831 -13.95 -35.10 3.50
CA ALA A 831 -13.74 -36.55 3.41
C ALA A 831 -14.74 -37.23 2.45
N GLY A 832 -15.53 -36.48 1.68
CA GLY A 832 -16.47 -37.02 0.69
C GLY A 832 -17.83 -37.53 1.23
N HIS A 833 -18.11 -37.38 2.53
CA HIS A 833 -19.39 -37.81 3.09
C HIS A 833 -20.48 -36.77 2.88
N LEU A 834 -21.72 -37.21 2.63
CA LEU A 834 -22.89 -36.33 2.50
C LEU A 834 -23.10 -35.49 3.77
N LEU A 835 -23.70 -34.32 3.60
CA LEU A 835 -24.12 -33.45 4.70
C LEU A 835 -25.58 -33.61 5.01
N LYS A 836 -25.93 -33.43 6.30
CA LYS A 836 -27.32 -33.38 6.80
C LYS A 836 -27.56 -32.09 7.57
N ALA A 837 -28.79 -31.59 7.53
CA ALA A 837 -29.21 -30.43 8.31
C ALA A 837 -29.65 -30.85 9.71
N ILE A 838 -29.24 -30.09 10.73
CA ILE A 838 -29.68 -30.25 12.11
C ILE A 838 -30.13 -28.91 12.69
N SER A 839 -31.00 -28.97 13.70
CA SER A 839 -31.36 -27.76 14.47
C SER A 839 -30.29 -27.43 15.51
N SER A 840 -30.03 -26.11 15.68
CA SER A 840 -29.24 -25.61 16.80
C SER A 840 -29.92 -24.39 17.44
N ARG A 841 -29.43 -23.97 18.63
CA ARG A 841 -29.95 -22.76 19.32
C ARG A 841 -29.83 -21.49 18.47
N ARG A 842 -28.87 -21.43 17.53
CA ARG A 842 -28.58 -20.29 16.63
C ARG A 842 -29.14 -20.44 15.21
N GLY A 843 -29.96 -21.47 14.97
CA GLY A 843 -30.53 -21.79 13.66
C GLY A 843 -30.03 -23.12 13.10
N PRO A 844 -30.42 -23.50 11.86
CA PRO A 844 -30.01 -24.73 11.26
C PRO A 844 -28.51 -24.76 10.95
N LEU A 845 -27.89 -25.95 11.05
CA LEU A 845 -26.50 -26.21 10.72
C LEU A 845 -26.41 -27.38 9.74
N ALA A 846 -25.42 -27.38 8.85
CA ALA A 846 -25.10 -28.55 8.04
C ALA A 846 -23.91 -29.29 8.68
N VAL A 847 -24.13 -30.57 9.01
CA VAL A 847 -23.10 -31.42 9.62
C VAL A 847 -22.88 -32.68 8.76
N CYS A 848 -21.70 -33.28 8.87
CA CYS A 848 -21.43 -34.53 8.19
C CYS A 848 -22.40 -35.62 8.63
N ALA A 849 -22.94 -36.41 7.69
CA ALA A 849 -23.83 -37.53 7.99
C ALA A 849 -23.18 -38.61 8.87
N HIS A 850 -21.87 -38.72 8.87
CA HIS A 850 -21.07 -39.63 9.71
C HIS A 850 -20.65 -39.04 11.06
N THR A 851 -21.34 -37.99 11.53
CA THR A 851 -21.11 -37.46 12.89
C THR A 851 -21.59 -38.54 13.91
N PRO A 852 -20.78 -38.86 14.98
CA PRO A 852 -19.59 -38.10 15.46
C PRO A 852 -18.25 -38.52 14.90
N ALA A 853 -18.14 -39.54 14.08
CA ALA A 853 -16.87 -40.01 13.53
C ALA A 853 -16.21 -38.94 12.62
N CYS A 854 -17.01 -38.20 11.85
CA CYS A 854 -16.56 -37.03 11.12
C CYS A 854 -17.20 -35.76 11.70
N ARG A 855 -16.40 -34.90 12.32
CA ARG A 855 -16.90 -33.70 13.05
C ARG A 855 -17.00 -32.44 12.19
N TYR A 856 -17.22 -32.57 10.89
CA TYR A 856 -17.29 -31.43 9.99
C TYR A 856 -18.65 -30.71 10.08
N VAL A 857 -18.64 -29.38 10.26
CA VAL A 857 -19.83 -28.54 10.42
C VAL A 857 -19.70 -27.31 9.52
N PHE A 858 -20.73 -27.02 8.72
CA PHE A 858 -20.92 -25.75 8.01
C PHE A 858 -21.99 -24.92 8.71
N GLN A 859 -21.71 -23.64 8.87
CA GLN A 859 -22.72 -22.67 9.28
C GLN A 859 -23.52 -22.17 8.05
N VAL A 860 -24.72 -21.64 8.27
CA VAL A 860 -25.53 -21.07 7.16
C VAL A 860 -24.78 -20.00 6.39
N ARG A 861 -23.99 -19.16 7.06
CA ARG A 861 -23.15 -18.15 6.42
C ARG A 861 -22.13 -18.71 5.42
N ASP A 862 -21.70 -19.95 5.60
CA ASP A 862 -20.72 -20.61 4.74
C ASP A 862 -21.40 -21.21 3.48
N LEU A 863 -22.74 -21.23 3.47
CA LEU A 863 -23.58 -21.80 2.42
C LEU A 863 -24.33 -20.71 1.62
N LEU A 864 -24.29 -19.44 2.06
CA LEU A 864 -24.93 -18.30 1.40
C LEU A 864 -24.12 -17.80 0.23
#